data_0b9a62cc768ef7ee781b8949e98920e7
#
_entry.id   0b9a62cc768ef7ee781b8949e98920e7
#
_cell.length_a   1.000
_cell.length_b   1.000
_cell.length_c   1.000
_cell.angle_alpha   90.00
_cell.angle_beta   90.00
_cell.angle_gamma   90.00
#
_symmetry.space_group_name_H-M   'P 1'
#
loop_
_entity.id
_entity.type
_entity.pdbx_description
1 polymer ?
#
loop_
_entity_poly.entity_id
_entity_poly.type
_entity_poly.pdbx_seq_one_letter_code
_entity_poly.pdbx_strand_id
1 'polypeptide(L)'
;LILDTYIAAAVTVLASLLVGRAVMVVCRRDGWSGVEPAVGLAAIVAVLGILARFPGNRYGLILGFAAVCMIAAWLLFSRRSRPGTFAIPRSPWFWLAAGTSVVLTAVPFLVSARWGLLGMGYNNDLGLHLAWAEWLRSGFGTEPSPGYPLGPHGLAAALSFMPGLSLQPAFLGVLMAIPVLTVMTAWSAFTELGEKRRALAALLVAFAYLMVSFFAQAAFKEIATAMFVLAFAMLLPACLPLPKGHRDRLAVTGPLLVLLAGTLFTYSFPGLAFPAAIAAAWLISDPEFRSRFNREAVGRQLRRPLVVGGALVAAAIVLVFAFAGPLGFGDAFAEVARSDAFGPVSAVEAFGVWLTSDYRLDGDLSTPLPLLMGLIGVGSMVYALLWWRRRPRSIYPVSFLALAVFYLVSLPWVGDYSLAKALVITSPFAMVTILSALLADPSPDDEGAGGRVIRFSLSVVFVTLAAASSLLVLRDASVSPAGRAAELVAFRDEVAGKRVLYGDQDRFAPGYFPESWVSLPLEDFPEDDVNEDRKKPFEAPSGQSAIDFDSFDAETFNQHDYFVTTAAPWTSKFPAYFELVEETPNFKLWKRTGEAFDRPILKENELPAQLIDCSREGGLYFSQLDGEAVLMPDTVLGLAEDWDPSSSLRAGESASMTLDPGEGLWRVSIQYFTPGGMTLSAPGYERGFYPAIDGQRVSNQAT
;
A
#
# COMPACT_ATOMS: atom_id res chain seq x y z
N LEU A 1 -14.23 13.24 -8.90
CA LEU A 1 -13.21 12.38 -8.33
C LEU A 1 -12.01 13.17 -7.79
N ILE A 2 -11.33 14.01 -8.59
CA ILE A 2 -10.13 14.77 -8.15
C ILE A 2 -10.44 15.67 -6.96
N LEU A 3 -11.42 16.56 -7.14
CA LEU A 3 -11.82 17.51 -6.10
C LEU A 3 -12.19 16.77 -4.81
N ASP A 4 -12.95 15.70 -4.93
CA ASP A 4 -13.41 14.88 -3.81
C ASP A 4 -12.23 14.24 -3.06
N THR A 5 -11.24 13.74 -3.81
CA THR A 5 -10.02 13.18 -3.24
C THR A 5 -9.25 14.22 -2.42
N TYR A 6 -9.06 15.43 -2.95
CA TYR A 6 -8.35 16.48 -2.22
C TYR A 6 -9.18 17.07 -1.08
N ILE A 7 -10.51 17.08 -1.17
CA ILE A 7 -11.37 17.39 -0.03
C ILE A 7 -11.18 16.37 1.09
N ALA A 8 -11.21 15.08 0.77
CA ALA A 8 -10.98 14.03 1.75
C ALA A 8 -9.57 14.10 2.37
N ALA A 9 -8.54 14.40 1.57
CA ALA A 9 -7.18 14.61 2.04
C ALA A 9 -7.10 15.81 2.98
N ALA A 10 -7.70 16.95 2.60
CA ALA A 10 -7.73 18.15 3.42
C ALA A 10 -8.45 17.93 4.75
N VAL A 11 -9.61 17.26 4.74
CA VAL A 11 -10.35 16.89 5.96
C VAL A 11 -9.50 16.00 6.84
N THR A 12 -8.82 14.99 6.29
CA THR A 12 -7.92 14.09 7.03
C THR A 12 -6.77 14.87 7.68
N VAL A 13 -6.11 15.76 6.93
CA VAL A 13 -5.03 16.61 7.46
C VAL A 13 -5.54 17.53 8.57
N LEU A 14 -6.63 18.25 8.35
CA LEU A 14 -7.18 19.19 9.32
C LEU A 14 -7.67 18.48 10.60
N ALA A 15 -8.36 17.34 10.45
CA ALA A 15 -8.78 16.54 11.60
C ALA A 15 -7.57 16.01 12.38
N SER A 16 -6.52 15.55 11.69
CA SER A 16 -5.29 15.10 12.34
C SER A 16 -4.61 16.21 13.11
N LEU A 17 -4.52 17.41 12.55
CA LEU A 17 -3.95 18.57 13.24
C LEU A 17 -4.78 18.96 14.47
N LEU A 18 -6.11 19.02 14.33
CA LEU A 18 -7.05 19.34 15.39
C LEU A 18 -6.95 18.35 16.57
N VAL A 19 -7.08 17.05 16.25
CA VAL A 19 -7.08 15.98 17.25
C VAL A 19 -5.70 15.85 17.91
N GLY A 20 -4.63 15.90 17.11
CA GLY A 20 -3.26 15.83 17.62
C GLY A 20 -2.96 16.99 18.55
N ARG A 21 -3.35 18.22 18.20
CA ARG A 21 -3.18 19.36 19.06
C ARG A 21 -3.96 19.21 20.38
N ALA A 22 -5.20 18.72 20.31
CA ALA A 22 -6.01 18.46 21.49
C ALA A 22 -5.35 17.42 22.43
N VAL A 23 -4.84 16.33 21.90
CA VAL A 23 -4.08 15.31 22.66
C VAL A 23 -2.87 15.96 23.35
N MET A 24 -2.07 16.75 22.61
CA MET A 24 -0.88 17.40 23.17
C MET A 24 -1.25 18.39 24.30
N VAL A 25 -2.32 19.17 24.13
CA VAL A 25 -2.83 20.10 25.17
C VAL A 25 -3.35 19.35 26.39
N VAL A 26 -4.05 18.21 26.21
CA VAL A 26 -4.46 17.32 27.32
C VAL A 26 -3.24 16.81 28.08
N CYS A 27 -2.20 16.41 27.34
CA CYS A 27 -0.92 15.97 27.86
C CYS A 27 -0.02 17.12 28.34
N ARG A 28 -0.56 18.34 28.48
CA ARG A 28 0.14 19.53 29.01
C ARG A 28 1.39 19.94 28.25
N ARG A 29 1.44 19.63 26.95
CA ARG A 29 2.50 20.11 26.07
C ARG A 29 2.05 21.41 25.41
N ASP A 30 2.52 22.51 25.94
CA ASP A 30 2.26 23.82 25.37
C ASP A 30 3.17 24.08 24.16
N GLY A 31 2.65 24.81 23.19
CA GLY A 31 3.36 25.05 21.92
C GLY A 31 3.27 23.91 20.91
N TRP A 32 3.85 24.14 19.77
CA TRP A 32 3.93 23.16 18.68
C TRP A 32 5.17 22.28 18.86
N SER A 33 5.00 20.97 18.88
CA SER A 33 6.07 19.99 19.03
C SER A 33 6.46 19.27 17.73
N GLY A 34 5.59 19.36 16.72
CA GLY A 34 5.77 18.74 15.40
C GLY A 34 5.26 17.32 15.28
N VAL A 35 4.90 16.69 16.38
CA VAL A 35 4.32 15.32 16.34
C VAL A 35 2.79 15.32 16.27
N GLU A 36 2.17 16.51 16.39
CA GLU A 36 0.72 16.68 16.33
C GLU A 36 0.08 16.02 15.11
N PRO A 37 0.63 16.13 13.88
CA PRO A 37 0.05 15.51 12.71
C PRO A 37 -0.05 13.98 12.84
N ALA A 38 1.03 13.34 13.27
CA ALA A 38 1.10 11.90 13.46
C ALA A 38 0.24 11.43 14.66
N VAL A 39 0.29 12.13 15.80
CA VAL A 39 -0.51 11.79 16.98
C VAL A 39 -2.00 11.90 16.68
N GLY A 40 -2.41 12.89 15.90
CA GLY A 40 -3.82 13.09 15.55
C GLY A 40 -4.34 12.00 14.62
N LEU A 41 -3.62 11.66 13.56
CA LEU A 41 -4.01 10.55 12.70
C LEU A 41 -4.02 9.23 13.49
N ALA A 42 -3.01 8.98 14.32
CA ALA A 42 -2.94 7.80 15.18
C ALA A 42 -4.15 7.68 16.12
N ALA A 43 -4.58 8.80 16.74
CA ALA A 43 -5.77 8.82 17.59
C ALA A 43 -7.05 8.51 16.80
N ILE A 44 -7.22 9.12 15.63
CA ILE A 44 -8.39 8.90 14.78
C ILE A 44 -8.47 7.44 14.35
N VAL A 45 -7.39 6.89 13.77
CA VAL A 45 -7.40 5.50 13.29
C VAL A 45 -7.52 4.49 14.43
N ALA A 46 -7.02 4.79 15.63
CA ALA A 46 -7.20 3.93 16.80
C ALA A 46 -8.67 3.89 17.23
N VAL A 47 -9.33 5.04 17.35
CA VAL A 47 -10.76 5.09 17.72
C VAL A 47 -11.62 4.41 16.66
N LEU A 48 -11.41 4.72 15.39
CA LEU A 48 -12.19 4.13 14.30
C LEU A 48 -11.91 2.64 14.12
N GLY A 49 -10.66 2.20 14.35
CA GLY A 49 -10.30 0.79 14.36
C GLY A 49 -10.97 0.00 15.50
N ILE A 50 -11.20 0.61 16.66
CA ILE A 50 -12.01 0.00 17.74
C ILE A 50 -13.47 -0.08 17.31
N LEU A 51 -14.03 1.00 16.77
CA LEU A 51 -15.45 1.04 16.35
C LEU A 51 -15.72 0.07 15.18
N ALA A 52 -14.76 -0.13 14.29
CA ALA A 52 -14.86 -1.08 13.18
C ALA A 52 -14.96 -2.55 13.64
N ARG A 53 -14.66 -2.86 14.92
CA ARG A 53 -14.84 -4.21 15.50
C ARG A 53 -16.28 -4.57 15.84
N PHE A 54 -17.20 -3.62 15.77
CA PHE A 54 -18.62 -3.83 16.02
C PHE A 54 -19.38 -3.91 14.69
N PRO A 55 -19.71 -5.12 14.19
CA PRO A 55 -20.33 -5.30 12.87
C PRO A 55 -21.67 -4.54 12.78
N GLY A 56 -22.00 -4.08 11.57
CA GLY A 56 -23.24 -3.33 11.30
C GLY A 56 -23.25 -1.90 11.82
N ASN A 57 -22.14 -1.41 12.35
CA ASN A 57 -22.06 -0.10 12.99
C ASN A 57 -21.58 1.02 12.02
N ARG A 58 -22.11 1.03 10.80
CA ARG A 58 -21.74 2.06 9.79
C ARG A 58 -21.91 3.49 10.31
N TYR A 59 -22.98 3.77 11.02
CA TYR A 59 -23.21 5.08 11.63
C TYR A 59 -22.24 5.36 12.79
N GLY A 60 -21.77 4.32 13.49
CA GLY A 60 -20.76 4.46 14.54
C GLY A 60 -19.44 5.01 14.04
N LEU A 61 -19.05 4.70 12.82
CA LEU A 61 -17.79 5.23 12.24
C LEU A 61 -17.87 6.74 11.99
N ILE A 62 -18.93 7.22 11.33
CA ILE A 62 -19.10 8.66 11.09
C ILE A 62 -19.34 9.43 12.39
N LEU A 63 -20.18 8.90 13.29
CA LEU A 63 -20.43 9.52 14.59
C LEU A 63 -19.18 9.51 15.46
N GLY A 64 -18.39 8.44 15.43
CA GLY A 64 -17.11 8.34 16.11
C GLY A 64 -16.09 9.35 15.59
N PHE A 65 -15.96 9.49 14.28
CA PHE A 65 -15.10 10.50 13.65
C PHE A 65 -15.55 11.92 14.05
N ALA A 66 -16.83 12.22 13.92
CA ALA A 66 -17.39 13.50 14.29
C ALA A 66 -17.19 13.79 15.80
N ALA A 67 -17.45 12.79 16.67
CA ALA A 67 -17.27 12.91 18.11
C ALA A 67 -15.80 13.20 18.49
N VAL A 68 -14.84 12.50 17.89
CA VAL A 68 -13.41 12.74 18.14
C VAL A 68 -13.03 14.16 17.75
N CYS A 69 -13.48 14.64 16.57
CA CYS A 69 -13.23 16.00 16.13
C CYS A 69 -13.92 17.05 17.02
N MET A 70 -15.18 16.82 17.41
CA MET A 70 -15.93 17.73 18.30
C MET A 70 -15.32 17.79 19.69
N ILE A 71 -14.95 16.65 20.27
CA ILE A 71 -14.27 16.59 21.58
C ILE A 71 -12.94 17.34 21.50
N ALA A 72 -12.16 17.13 20.43
CA ALA A 72 -10.90 17.83 20.23
C ALA A 72 -11.10 19.35 20.14
N ALA A 73 -12.08 19.80 19.34
CA ALA A 73 -12.42 21.21 19.22
C ALA A 73 -12.87 21.82 20.56
N TRP A 74 -13.75 21.12 21.28
CA TRP A 74 -14.21 21.55 22.61
C TRP A 74 -13.06 21.63 23.62
N LEU A 75 -12.16 20.65 23.65
CA LEU A 75 -10.97 20.64 24.52
C LEU A 75 -10.05 21.84 24.26
N LEU A 76 -9.83 22.16 22.98
CA LEU A 76 -9.01 23.32 22.60
C LEU A 76 -9.72 24.62 22.95
N PHE A 77 -11.01 24.73 22.66
CA PHE A 77 -11.79 25.93 22.96
C PHE A 77 -11.91 26.17 24.47
N SER A 78 -12.15 25.12 25.25
CA SER A 78 -12.22 25.21 26.73
C SER A 78 -10.90 25.65 27.37
N ARG A 79 -9.78 25.45 26.68
CA ARG A 79 -8.43 25.82 27.14
C ARG A 79 -7.82 26.98 26.35
N ARG A 80 -8.62 27.72 25.58
CA ARG A 80 -8.16 28.83 24.72
C ARG A 80 -7.35 29.92 25.43
N SER A 81 -7.59 30.15 26.71
CA SER A 81 -6.87 31.13 27.50
C SER A 81 -5.44 30.70 27.90
N ARG A 82 -5.07 29.42 27.68
CA ARG A 82 -3.71 28.95 27.95
C ARG A 82 -2.79 29.35 26.81
N PRO A 83 -1.60 29.89 27.08
CA PRO A 83 -0.60 30.18 26.07
C PRO A 83 -0.28 28.90 25.26
N GLY A 84 -0.15 29.04 23.96
CA GLY A 84 0.25 27.91 23.08
C GLY A 84 -0.85 26.91 22.73
N THR A 85 -2.10 27.04 23.20
CA THR A 85 -3.21 26.11 22.84
C THR A 85 -3.41 26.00 21.35
N PHE A 86 -3.33 27.11 20.62
CA PHE A 86 -3.46 27.19 19.16
C PHE A 86 -2.12 27.45 18.47
N ALA A 87 -1.01 26.97 19.07
CA ALA A 87 0.29 27.12 18.44
C ALA A 87 0.35 26.34 17.11
N ILE A 88 0.74 27.03 16.06
CA ILE A 88 1.05 26.48 14.75
C ILE A 88 2.40 27.04 14.27
N PRO A 89 3.13 26.35 13.40
CA PRO A 89 4.36 26.88 12.84
C PRO A 89 4.10 28.18 12.08
N ARG A 90 4.91 29.20 12.36
CA ARG A 90 4.81 30.51 11.70
C ARG A 90 5.71 30.61 10.48
N SER A 91 6.60 29.65 10.26
CA SER A 91 7.52 29.64 9.13
C SER A 91 6.78 29.50 7.81
N PRO A 92 6.97 30.39 6.84
CA PRO A 92 6.40 30.22 5.51
C PRO A 92 6.97 28.98 4.79
N TRP A 93 8.20 28.58 5.11
CA TRP A 93 8.84 27.39 4.55
C TRP A 93 8.20 26.09 5.03
N PHE A 94 7.64 26.07 6.23
CA PHE A 94 6.84 24.93 6.69
C PHE A 94 5.60 24.71 5.80
N TRP A 95 4.86 25.80 5.56
CA TRP A 95 3.66 25.74 4.73
C TRP A 95 3.96 25.51 3.25
N LEU A 96 5.09 26.06 2.77
CA LEU A 96 5.57 25.79 1.42
C LEU A 96 5.90 24.28 1.26
N ALA A 97 6.60 23.67 2.21
CA ALA A 97 6.91 22.23 2.17
C ALA A 97 5.62 21.39 2.21
N ALA A 98 4.65 21.73 3.08
CA ALA A 98 3.36 21.05 3.12
C ALA A 98 2.59 21.20 1.79
N GLY A 99 2.56 22.41 1.21
CA GLY A 99 1.93 22.64 -0.10
C GLY A 99 2.64 21.91 -1.24
N THR A 100 3.97 21.89 -1.25
CA THR A 100 4.76 21.12 -2.21
C THR A 100 4.44 19.62 -2.12
N SER A 101 4.27 19.09 -0.90
CA SER A 101 3.91 17.68 -0.75
C SER A 101 2.53 17.36 -1.35
N VAL A 102 1.57 18.28 -1.28
CA VAL A 102 0.26 18.13 -1.96
C VAL A 102 0.47 18.06 -3.48
N VAL A 103 1.32 18.91 -4.04
CA VAL A 103 1.63 18.89 -5.49
C VAL A 103 2.34 17.60 -5.88
N LEU A 104 3.30 17.12 -5.06
CA LEU A 104 4.00 15.87 -5.35
C LEU A 104 3.07 14.66 -5.34
N THR A 105 2.06 14.61 -4.46
CA THR A 105 1.05 13.54 -4.49
C THR A 105 0.19 13.57 -5.76
N ALA A 106 0.12 14.69 -6.47
CA ALA A 106 -0.62 14.82 -7.73
C ALA A 106 0.19 14.39 -8.97
N VAL A 107 1.52 14.27 -8.86
CA VAL A 107 2.39 13.98 -10.01
C VAL A 107 1.97 12.75 -10.80
N PRO A 108 1.63 11.59 -10.20
CA PRO A 108 1.18 10.42 -10.96
C PRO A 108 -0.01 10.72 -11.88
N PHE A 109 -0.98 11.47 -11.39
CA PHE A 109 -2.18 11.83 -12.13
C PHE A 109 -1.92 12.87 -13.21
N LEU A 110 -1.06 13.83 -12.93
CA LEU A 110 -0.70 14.88 -13.90
C LEU A 110 0.10 14.31 -15.07
N VAL A 111 1.06 13.41 -14.78
CA VAL A 111 1.91 12.81 -15.81
C VAL A 111 1.11 11.83 -16.67
N SER A 112 0.29 10.99 -16.06
CA SER A 112 -0.55 10.05 -16.80
C SER A 112 -1.75 10.71 -17.49
N ALA A 113 -2.03 11.98 -17.22
CA ALA A 113 -3.24 12.70 -17.61
C ALA A 113 -4.53 11.94 -17.24
N ARG A 114 -4.50 11.16 -16.15
CA ARG A 114 -5.59 10.31 -15.68
C ARG A 114 -5.88 10.62 -14.21
N TRP A 115 -7.14 10.55 -13.84
CA TRP A 115 -7.59 10.78 -12.48
C TRP A 115 -8.37 9.56 -12.00
N GLY A 116 -7.63 8.49 -11.79
CA GLY A 116 -8.13 7.21 -11.30
C GLY A 116 -7.58 6.86 -9.93
N LEU A 117 -7.45 5.58 -9.66
CA LEU A 117 -6.86 5.03 -8.44
C LEU A 117 -5.37 4.76 -8.65
N LEU A 118 -4.59 4.93 -7.60
CA LEU A 118 -3.22 4.43 -7.52
C LEU A 118 -3.21 2.93 -7.16
N GLY A 119 -2.10 2.26 -7.43
CA GLY A 119 -1.87 0.90 -7.01
C GLY A 119 -2.44 -0.16 -7.94
N MET A 120 -2.96 0.21 -9.10
CA MET A 120 -3.31 -0.76 -10.14
C MET A 120 -2.04 -1.24 -10.85
N GLY A 121 -2.04 -2.51 -11.24
CA GLY A 121 -0.97 -3.13 -12.00
C GLY A 121 -0.21 -4.17 -11.17
N TYR A 122 0.83 -3.79 -10.47
CA TYR A 122 1.71 -4.76 -9.80
C TYR A 122 1.20 -5.31 -8.47
N ASN A 123 0.36 -4.56 -7.77
CA ASN A 123 -0.19 -4.94 -6.47
C ASN A 123 -1.57 -4.32 -6.32
N ASN A 124 -2.60 -5.13 -6.49
CA ASN A 124 -3.99 -4.71 -6.39
C ASN A 124 -4.53 -4.72 -4.93
N ASP A 125 -3.66 -4.75 -3.92
CA ASP A 125 -4.06 -4.78 -2.50
C ASP A 125 -5.06 -3.67 -2.15
N LEU A 126 -4.97 -2.50 -2.81
CA LEU A 126 -5.94 -1.44 -2.60
C LEU A 126 -7.37 -1.86 -2.94
N GLY A 127 -7.56 -2.72 -3.95
CA GLY A 127 -8.88 -3.28 -4.31
C GLY A 127 -9.51 -4.00 -3.13
N LEU A 128 -8.77 -4.91 -2.49
CA LEU A 128 -9.20 -5.61 -1.29
C LEU A 128 -9.46 -4.64 -0.12
N HIS A 129 -8.61 -3.65 0.07
CA HIS A 129 -8.81 -2.64 1.11
C HIS A 129 -10.05 -1.77 0.87
N LEU A 130 -10.38 -1.46 -0.37
CA LEU A 130 -11.63 -0.81 -0.74
C LEU A 130 -12.85 -1.69 -0.46
N ALA A 131 -12.78 -2.99 -0.78
CA ALA A 131 -13.84 -3.94 -0.46
C ALA A 131 -14.10 -4.02 1.05
N TRP A 132 -13.06 -4.09 1.87
CA TRP A 132 -13.19 -4.08 3.33
C TRP A 132 -13.73 -2.75 3.89
N ALA A 133 -13.36 -1.63 3.30
CA ALA A 133 -13.91 -0.34 3.69
C ALA A 133 -15.39 -0.22 3.25
N GLU A 134 -15.78 -0.81 2.11
CA GLU A 134 -17.17 -0.92 1.68
C GLU A 134 -17.99 -1.80 2.64
N TRP A 135 -17.45 -2.94 3.03
CA TRP A 135 -18.10 -3.80 4.02
C TRP A 135 -18.36 -3.06 5.35
N LEU A 136 -17.39 -2.27 5.83
CA LEU A 136 -17.58 -1.42 7.00
C LEU A 136 -18.67 -0.36 6.80
N ARG A 137 -18.80 0.18 5.59
CA ARG A 137 -19.74 1.23 5.23
C ARG A 137 -21.17 0.73 5.07
N SER A 138 -21.34 -0.37 4.36
CA SER A 138 -22.66 -0.84 3.90
C SER A 138 -23.07 -2.17 4.50
N GLY A 139 -22.15 -2.99 4.97
CA GLY A 139 -22.34 -4.38 5.36
C GLY A 139 -22.40 -5.35 4.17
N PHE A 140 -22.14 -4.86 2.95
CA PHE A 140 -22.03 -5.66 1.73
C PHE A 140 -20.57 -5.93 1.36
N GLY A 141 -20.34 -6.98 0.60
CA GLY A 141 -19.03 -7.35 0.09
C GLY A 141 -18.24 -8.28 1.02
N THR A 142 -16.92 -8.33 0.83
CA THR A 142 -16.02 -9.26 1.50
C THR A 142 -15.76 -8.83 2.94
N GLU A 143 -15.99 -9.72 3.88
CA GLU A 143 -15.68 -9.50 5.30
C GLU A 143 -14.16 -9.50 5.50
N PRO A 144 -13.62 -8.52 6.24
CA PRO A 144 -12.21 -8.51 6.58
C PRO A 144 -11.81 -9.72 7.43
N SER A 145 -10.62 -10.26 7.18
CA SER A 145 -10.06 -11.34 8.00
C SER A 145 -10.10 -11.00 9.49
N PRO A 146 -10.48 -11.95 10.37
CA PRO A 146 -10.50 -11.71 11.81
C PRO A 146 -9.19 -11.12 12.32
N GLY A 147 -9.28 -10.02 13.08
CA GLY A 147 -8.11 -9.38 13.65
C GLY A 147 -7.34 -8.42 12.75
N TYR A 148 -7.71 -8.29 11.49
CA TYR A 148 -7.09 -7.32 10.58
C TYR A 148 -7.19 -5.87 11.12
N PRO A 149 -6.15 -5.01 10.95
CA PRO A 149 -6.17 -3.63 11.43
C PRO A 149 -7.01 -2.72 10.52
N LEU A 150 -8.20 -2.34 10.97
CA LEU A 150 -9.19 -1.61 10.17
C LEU A 150 -9.24 -0.10 10.43
N GLY A 151 -8.26 0.49 11.10
CA GLY A 151 -8.28 1.91 11.43
C GLY A 151 -8.37 2.84 10.21
N PRO A 152 -7.47 2.75 9.23
CA PRO A 152 -7.54 3.55 8.01
C PRO A 152 -8.79 3.27 7.17
N HIS A 153 -9.27 2.01 7.11
CA HIS A 153 -10.50 1.64 6.43
C HIS A 153 -11.72 2.31 7.07
N GLY A 154 -11.76 2.30 8.42
CA GLY A 154 -12.81 3.00 9.17
C GLY A 154 -12.80 4.51 8.93
N LEU A 155 -11.63 5.11 8.76
CA LEU A 155 -11.51 6.53 8.40
C LEU A 155 -12.04 6.80 6.97
N ALA A 156 -11.66 6.00 5.99
CA ALA A 156 -12.15 6.13 4.62
C ALA A 156 -13.66 5.91 4.56
N ALA A 157 -14.19 4.88 5.25
CA ALA A 157 -15.62 4.63 5.36
C ALA A 157 -16.35 5.80 6.04
N ALA A 158 -15.83 6.36 7.13
CA ALA A 158 -16.42 7.53 7.78
C ALA A 158 -16.48 8.76 6.87
N LEU A 159 -15.39 9.05 6.14
CA LEU A 159 -15.33 10.18 5.20
C LEU A 159 -16.29 10.01 4.04
N SER A 160 -16.51 8.78 3.55
CA SER A 160 -17.42 8.51 2.43
C SER A 160 -18.90 8.80 2.72
N PHE A 161 -19.27 9.06 3.98
CA PHE A 161 -20.60 9.56 4.35
C PHE A 161 -20.76 11.08 4.21
N MET A 162 -19.67 11.81 3.94
CA MET A 162 -19.79 13.23 3.66
C MET A 162 -20.51 13.46 2.33
N PRO A 163 -21.39 14.47 2.23
CA PRO A 163 -22.13 14.73 1.02
C PRO A 163 -21.20 14.90 -0.21
N GLY A 164 -21.47 14.13 -1.26
CA GLY A 164 -20.72 14.16 -2.51
C GLY A 164 -19.41 13.35 -2.51
N LEU A 165 -19.02 12.71 -1.40
CA LEU A 165 -17.84 11.83 -1.34
C LEU A 165 -18.23 10.35 -1.51
N SER A 166 -17.66 9.69 -2.50
CA SER A 166 -17.71 8.22 -2.59
C SER A 166 -16.50 7.60 -1.88
N LEU A 167 -16.55 6.28 -1.69
CA LEU A 167 -15.50 5.58 -0.92
C LEU A 167 -14.11 5.66 -1.56
N GLN A 168 -14.03 5.53 -2.88
CA GLN A 168 -12.75 5.54 -3.59
C GLN A 168 -11.97 6.85 -3.40
N PRO A 169 -12.56 8.05 -3.70
CA PRO A 169 -11.86 9.30 -3.41
C PRO A 169 -11.64 9.54 -1.92
N ALA A 170 -12.50 9.02 -1.02
CA ALA A 170 -12.27 9.11 0.41
C ALA A 170 -11.03 8.33 0.81
N PHE A 171 -10.87 7.09 0.33
CA PHE A 171 -9.71 6.25 0.64
C PHE A 171 -8.42 6.83 0.04
N LEU A 172 -8.48 7.24 -1.23
CA LEU A 172 -7.34 7.86 -1.90
C LEU A 172 -6.94 9.17 -1.20
N GLY A 173 -7.90 9.95 -0.70
CA GLY A 173 -7.65 11.16 0.09
C GLY A 173 -6.94 10.86 1.41
N VAL A 174 -7.28 9.77 2.10
CA VAL A 174 -6.54 9.31 3.29
C VAL A 174 -5.10 8.96 2.92
N LEU A 175 -4.89 8.22 1.83
CA LEU A 175 -3.55 7.90 1.32
C LEU A 175 -2.73 9.17 1.04
N MET A 176 -3.30 10.14 0.32
CA MET A 176 -2.63 11.39 -0.03
C MET A 176 -2.32 12.29 1.18
N ALA A 177 -3.11 12.20 2.24
CA ALA A 177 -2.87 12.96 3.47
C ALA A 177 -1.61 12.49 4.21
N ILE A 178 -1.22 11.21 4.09
CA ILE A 178 -0.09 10.64 4.84
C ILE A 178 1.25 11.32 4.50
N PRO A 179 1.67 11.49 3.23
CA PRO A 179 2.89 12.22 2.91
C PRO A 179 2.88 13.67 3.42
N VAL A 180 1.75 14.36 3.34
CA VAL A 180 1.59 15.73 3.85
C VAL A 180 1.83 15.79 5.36
N LEU A 181 1.19 14.89 6.13
CA LEU A 181 1.36 14.78 7.57
C LEU A 181 2.79 14.34 7.93
N THR A 182 3.42 13.52 7.08
CA THR A 182 4.82 13.09 7.26
C THR A 182 5.78 14.26 7.07
N VAL A 183 5.59 15.12 6.06
CA VAL A 183 6.39 16.36 5.89
C VAL A 183 6.24 17.26 7.12
N MET A 184 5.02 17.48 7.60
CA MET A 184 4.75 18.30 8.78
C MET A 184 5.42 17.74 10.03
N THR A 185 5.46 16.41 10.18
CA THR A 185 6.11 15.72 11.31
C THR A 185 7.64 15.79 11.17
N ALA A 186 8.18 15.42 10.01
CA ALA A 186 9.61 15.40 9.75
C ALA A 186 10.27 16.77 9.83
N TRP A 187 9.53 17.85 9.55
CA TRP A 187 10.01 19.22 9.76
C TRP A 187 10.62 19.40 11.15
N SER A 188 10.03 18.82 12.17
CA SER A 188 10.48 18.99 13.55
C SER A 188 11.67 18.11 13.93
N ALA A 189 12.04 17.16 13.08
CA ALA A 189 13.29 16.40 13.24
C ALA A 189 14.55 17.22 12.93
N PHE A 190 14.43 18.33 12.20
CA PHE A 190 15.53 19.14 11.69
C PHE A 190 15.62 20.52 12.34
N THR A 191 15.43 20.60 13.64
CA THR A 191 15.45 21.90 14.38
C THR A 191 16.78 22.65 14.28
N GLU A 192 17.87 21.95 14.02
CA GLU A 192 19.21 22.54 13.91
C GLU A 192 19.49 23.13 12.51
N LEU A 193 18.63 22.85 11.53
CA LEU A 193 18.78 23.37 10.17
C LEU A 193 18.06 24.70 9.98
N GLY A 194 18.64 25.57 9.14
CA GLY A 194 17.93 26.76 8.65
C GLY A 194 16.65 26.37 7.89
N GLU A 195 15.62 27.20 7.95
CA GLU A 195 14.26 26.89 7.51
C GLU A 195 14.15 26.34 6.08
N LYS A 196 14.92 26.87 5.12
CA LYS A 196 14.94 26.39 3.73
C LYS A 196 15.44 24.94 3.62
N ARG A 197 16.57 24.65 4.30
CA ARG A 197 17.14 23.29 4.32
C ARG A 197 16.25 22.33 5.09
N ARG A 198 15.61 22.81 6.12
CA ARG A 198 14.63 22.07 6.92
C ARG A 198 13.41 21.66 6.06
N ALA A 199 12.89 22.58 5.22
CA ALA A 199 11.82 22.29 4.28
C ALA A 199 12.20 21.20 3.28
N LEU A 200 13.38 21.36 2.66
CA LEU A 200 13.92 20.37 1.72
C LEU A 200 14.12 19.00 2.39
N ALA A 201 14.74 18.97 3.57
CA ALA A 201 14.97 17.74 4.30
C ALA A 201 13.65 17.03 4.69
N ALA A 202 12.64 17.76 5.15
CA ALA A 202 11.34 17.21 5.49
C ALA A 202 10.63 16.60 4.27
N LEU A 203 10.71 17.25 3.10
CA LEU A 203 10.21 16.72 1.84
C LEU A 203 10.92 15.41 1.46
N LEU A 204 12.25 15.41 1.49
CA LEU A 204 13.04 14.21 1.13
C LEU A 204 12.83 13.04 2.09
N VAL A 205 12.47 13.27 3.35
CA VAL A 205 12.10 12.22 4.30
C VAL A 205 10.74 11.62 3.93
N ALA A 206 9.73 12.47 3.69
CA ALA A 206 8.37 12.01 3.40
C ALA A 206 8.27 11.35 2.01
N PHE A 207 9.09 11.79 1.08
CA PHE A 207 9.19 11.26 -0.28
C PHE A 207 10.50 10.51 -0.50
N ALA A 208 11.06 9.86 0.53
CA ALA A 208 12.18 8.95 0.33
C ALA A 208 11.79 7.84 -0.65
N TYR A 209 12.76 7.32 -1.41
CA TYR A 209 12.51 6.37 -2.50
C TYR A 209 11.51 5.26 -2.14
N LEU A 210 11.74 4.51 -1.06
CA LEU A 210 10.82 3.44 -0.64
C LEU A 210 9.48 3.98 -0.12
N MET A 211 9.46 5.14 0.54
CA MET A 211 8.21 5.76 0.98
C MET A 211 7.31 6.12 -0.20
N VAL A 212 7.88 6.67 -1.25
CA VAL A 212 7.14 7.05 -2.46
C VAL A 212 6.79 5.83 -3.32
N SER A 213 7.62 4.80 -3.32
CA SER A 213 7.32 3.54 -4.00
C SER A 213 6.09 2.85 -3.40
N PHE A 214 5.98 2.83 -2.08
CA PHE A 214 4.80 2.30 -1.40
C PHE A 214 3.58 3.22 -1.55
N PHE A 215 3.76 4.53 -1.57
CA PHE A 215 2.69 5.47 -1.92
C PHE A 215 2.15 5.22 -3.33
N ALA A 216 3.01 5.03 -4.32
CA ALA A 216 2.64 4.76 -5.70
C ALA A 216 1.83 3.45 -5.87
N GLN A 217 2.06 2.49 -4.99
CA GLN A 217 1.31 1.22 -4.93
C GLN A 217 0.06 1.32 -4.05
N ALA A 218 -0.26 2.49 -3.53
CA ALA A 218 -1.32 2.72 -2.55
C ALA A 218 -1.18 1.91 -1.23
N ALA A 219 0.03 1.50 -0.89
CA ALA A 219 0.36 0.79 0.35
C ALA A 219 0.43 1.77 1.54
N PHE A 220 -0.73 2.15 2.03
CA PHE A 220 -0.92 3.19 3.05
C PHE A 220 -0.44 2.79 4.46
N LYS A 221 -0.47 1.50 4.79
CA LYS A 221 -0.16 0.99 6.14
C LYS A 221 1.29 1.24 6.52
N GLU A 222 2.19 0.95 5.60
CA GLU A 222 3.63 1.04 5.79
C GLU A 222 4.07 2.50 5.96
N ILE A 223 3.61 3.38 5.08
CA ILE A 223 3.97 4.81 5.12
C ILE A 223 3.35 5.54 6.33
N ALA A 224 2.13 5.17 6.75
CA ALA A 224 1.54 5.71 7.97
C ALA A 224 2.28 5.21 9.22
N THR A 225 2.64 3.93 9.27
CA THR A 225 3.42 3.34 10.37
C THR A 225 4.81 3.98 10.45
N ALA A 226 5.49 4.20 9.32
CA ALA A 226 6.77 4.90 9.27
C ALA A 226 6.68 6.29 9.91
N MET A 227 5.63 7.06 9.62
CA MET A 227 5.35 8.35 10.25
C MET A 227 5.10 8.22 11.75
N PHE A 228 4.30 7.24 12.20
CA PHE A 228 4.02 7.03 13.62
C PHE A 228 5.27 6.64 14.40
N VAL A 229 6.11 5.75 13.85
CA VAL A 229 7.36 5.33 14.47
C VAL A 229 8.38 6.47 14.52
N LEU A 230 8.43 7.33 13.49
CA LEU A 230 9.24 8.55 13.50
C LEU A 230 8.80 9.49 14.62
N ALA A 231 7.51 9.78 14.73
CA ALA A 231 6.96 10.63 15.80
C ALA A 231 7.17 10.01 17.19
N PHE A 232 7.05 8.69 17.32
CA PHE A 232 7.36 7.95 18.56
C PHE A 232 8.83 8.17 18.97
N ALA A 233 9.76 7.99 18.04
CA ALA A 233 11.18 8.20 18.29
C ALA A 233 11.47 9.65 18.72
N MET A 234 10.84 10.64 18.10
CA MET A 234 10.99 12.06 18.46
C MET A 234 10.55 12.37 19.90
N LEU A 235 9.52 11.67 20.40
CA LEU A 235 9.01 11.85 21.77
C LEU A 235 9.79 11.05 22.82
N LEU A 236 10.41 9.95 22.45
CA LEU A 236 11.02 8.99 23.35
C LEU A 236 12.10 9.58 24.27
N PRO A 237 13.02 10.47 23.82
CA PRO A 237 14.03 11.07 24.70
C PRO A 237 13.46 11.87 25.88
N ALA A 238 12.28 12.47 25.70
CA ALA A 238 11.61 13.19 26.77
C ALA A 238 10.89 12.27 27.77
N CYS A 239 10.77 10.98 27.46
CA CYS A 239 10.07 9.98 28.26
C CYS A 239 11.00 9.14 29.12
N LEU A 240 12.27 9.08 28.78
CA LEU A 240 13.25 8.25 29.45
C LEU A 240 14.46 9.08 29.89
N PRO A 241 14.73 9.19 31.20
CA PRO A 241 14.06 8.51 32.33
C PRO A 241 12.66 9.07 32.60
N LEU A 242 11.77 8.19 33.11
CA LEU A 242 10.39 8.58 33.42
C LEU A 242 10.35 9.64 34.51
N PRO A 243 9.58 10.72 34.34
CA PRO A 243 9.38 11.73 35.36
C PRO A 243 8.80 11.15 36.67
N LYS A 244 9.16 11.71 37.82
CA LYS A 244 8.72 11.19 39.12
C LYS A 244 7.24 11.45 39.41
N GLY A 245 6.68 12.57 38.91
CA GLY A 245 5.28 12.96 39.11
C GLY A 245 4.30 12.15 38.24
N HIS A 246 3.17 11.71 38.80
CA HIS A 246 2.15 10.94 38.02
C HIS A 246 1.58 11.76 36.86
N ARG A 247 1.35 13.05 37.06
CA ARG A 247 0.83 13.97 36.04
C ARG A 247 1.85 14.24 34.94
N ASP A 248 3.14 14.32 35.29
CA ASP A 248 4.22 14.52 34.33
C ASP A 248 4.48 13.26 33.52
N ARG A 249 4.31 12.08 34.12
CA ARG A 249 4.34 10.80 33.39
C ARG A 249 3.28 10.75 32.29
N LEU A 250 2.02 11.10 32.63
CA LEU A 250 0.94 11.11 31.64
C LEU A 250 1.21 12.11 30.49
N ALA A 251 1.77 13.29 30.84
CA ALA A 251 2.13 14.30 29.85
C ALA A 251 3.14 13.78 28.81
N VAL A 252 3.99 12.87 29.21
CA VAL A 252 5.07 12.34 28.38
C VAL A 252 4.68 11.04 27.71
N THR A 253 4.01 10.12 28.41
CA THR A 253 3.64 8.79 27.90
C THR A 253 2.33 8.80 27.11
N GLY A 254 1.41 9.73 27.36
CA GLY A 254 0.12 9.80 26.68
C GLY A 254 0.24 9.82 25.15
N PRO A 255 0.99 10.75 24.55
CA PRO A 255 1.18 10.78 23.09
C PRO A 255 1.87 9.53 22.53
N LEU A 256 2.80 8.92 23.31
CA LEU A 256 3.44 7.66 22.89
C LEU A 256 2.42 6.52 22.84
N LEU A 257 1.55 6.40 23.83
CA LEU A 257 0.50 5.38 23.84
C LEU A 257 -0.48 5.55 22.69
N VAL A 258 -0.80 6.79 22.34
CA VAL A 258 -1.64 7.10 21.17
C VAL A 258 -0.96 6.63 19.88
N LEU A 259 0.34 6.91 19.71
CA LEU A 259 1.10 6.45 18.53
C LEU A 259 1.19 4.91 18.45
N LEU A 260 1.39 4.24 19.60
CA LEU A 260 1.38 2.77 19.64
C LEU A 260 0.00 2.21 19.31
N ALA A 261 -1.08 2.82 19.80
CA ALA A 261 -2.43 2.44 19.44
C ALA A 261 -2.71 2.67 17.93
N GLY A 262 -2.30 3.83 17.40
CA GLY A 262 -2.39 4.09 15.95
C GLY A 262 -1.62 3.06 15.12
N THR A 263 -0.42 2.69 15.53
CA THR A 263 0.38 1.64 14.89
C THR A 263 -0.34 0.28 14.94
N LEU A 264 -0.91 -0.08 16.09
CA LEU A 264 -1.65 -1.34 16.25
C LEU A 264 -2.86 -1.40 15.33
N PHE A 265 -3.66 -0.33 15.23
CA PHE A 265 -4.87 -0.30 14.40
C PHE A 265 -4.59 0.04 12.92
N THR A 266 -3.33 0.29 12.54
CA THR A 266 -2.91 0.49 11.14
C THR A 266 -2.12 -0.70 10.60
N TYR A 267 -1.22 -1.30 11.42
CA TYR A 267 -0.28 -2.34 10.98
C TYR A 267 -0.36 -3.63 11.79
N SER A 268 -1.23 -3.69 12.81
CA SER A 268 -1.34 -4.80 13.75
C SER A 268 -0.12 -4.94 14.68
N PHE A 269 -0.04 -6.06 15.41
CA PHE A 269 1.01 -6.33 16.40
C PHE A 269 2.45 -6.29 15.85
N PRO A 270 2.74 -6.80 14.64
CA PRO A 270 4.09 -6.71 14.08
C PRO A 270 4.61 -5.27 14.01
N GLY A 271 3.75 -4.30 13.78
CA GLY A 271 4.12 -2.88 13.75
C GLY A 271 4.70 -2.37 15.07
N LEU A 272 4.36 -2.98 16.21
CA LEU A 272 4.87 -2.59 17.52
C LEU A 272 6.33 -3.02 17.75
N ALA A 273 6.87 -3.94 16.93
CA ALA A 273 8.26 -4.36 17.03
C ALA A 273 9.24 -3.22 16.73
N PHE A 274 8.88 -2.32 15.79
CA PHE A 274 9.73 -1.18 15.43
C PHE A 274 9.92 -0.18 16.58
N PRO A 275 8.88 0.38 17.20
CA PRO A 275 9.05 1.27 18.36
C PRO A 275 9.67 0.54 19.56
N ALA A 276 9.43 -0.77 19.75
CA ALA A 276 10.07 -1.55 20.79
C ALA A 276 11.58 -1.67 20.58
N ALA A 277 12.04 -1.96 19.35
CA ALA A 277 13.46 -2.01 19.00
C ALA A 277 14.14 -0.66 19.25
N ILE A 278 13.50 0.44 18.85
CA ILE A 278 14.01 1.81 19.09
C ILE A 278 14.09 2.11 20.58
N ALA A 279 13.06 1.79 21.34
CA ALA A 279 13.04 2.04 22.80
C ALA A 279 14.13 1.24 23.52
N ALA A 280 14.32 -0.04 23.15
CA ALA A 280 15.37 -0.88 23.69
C ALA A 280 16.75 -0.30 23.38
N ALA A 281 17.02 0.05 22.11
CA ALA A 281 18.31 0.62 21.72
C ALA A 281 18.58 1.98 22.38
N TRP A 282 17.55 2.82 22.53
CA TRP A 282 17.66 4.09 23.23
C TRP A 282 18.04 3.90 24.71
N LEU A 283 17.43 2.95 25.41
CA LEU A 283 17.77 2.60 26.79
C LEU A 283 19.21 2.05 26.88
N ILE A 284 19.57 1.09 26.02
CA ILE A 284 20.91 0.48 26.01
C ILE A 284 22.00 1.52 25.71
N SER A 285 21.69 2.53 24.87
CA SER A 285 22.67 3.59 24.55
C SER A 285 22.86 4.61 25.66
N ASP A 286 22.03 4.59 26.74
CA ASP A 286 22.14 5.51 27.87
C ASP A 286 23.34 5.17 28.79
N PRO A 287 24.29 6.12 29.02
CA PRO A 287 25.42 5.88 29.91
C PRO A 287 25.02 5.60 31.35
N GLU A 288 23.96 6.28 31.86
CA GLU A 288 23.48 6.02 33.22
C GLU A 288 22.84 4.64 33.33
N PHE A 289 22.10 4.22 32.33
CA PHE A 289 21.55 2.89 32.27
C PHE A 289 22.66 1.85 32.23
N ARG A 290 23.70 2.04 31.39
CA ARG A 290 24.88 1.15 31.31
C ARG A 290 25.69 1.09 32.61
N SER A 291 25.87 2.22 33.31
CA SER A 291 26.60 2.27 34.57
C SER A 291 25.91 1.49 35.68
N ARG A 292 24.58 1.43 35.65
CA ARG A 292 23.78 0.60 36.58
C ARG A 292 23.93 -0.91 36.34
N PHE A 293 24.44 -1.29 35.16
CA PHE A 293 24.75 -2.67 34.78
C PHE A 293 26.17 -3.11 35.19
N ASN A 294 26.99 -2.27 35.84
CA ASN A 294 28.30 -2.66 36.25
C ASN A 294 28.22 -3.74 37.32
N ARG A 295 29.01 -4.80 37.19
CA ARG A 295 28.86 -6.18 37.73
C ARG A 295 28.53 -6.32 39.23
N GLU A 296 28.75 -5.35 40.05
CA GLU A 296 28.50 -5.42 41.48
C GLU A 296 27.09 -5.02 41.98
N ALA A 297 26.35 -4.26 41.16
CA ALA A 297 24.95 -3.88 41.42
C ALA A 297 23.91 -4.86 40.91
N VAL A 298 24.31 -5.80 40.06
CA VAL A 298 23.46 -6.75 39.31
C VAL A 298 22.65 -7.68 40.22
N GLY A 299 23.09 -7.90 41.43
CA GLY A 299 22.47 -8.91 42.31
C GLY A 299 21.15 -8.53 42.97
N ARG A 300 20.83 -7.26 43.17
CA ARG A 300 19.68 -6.87 44.01
C ARG A 300 18.75 -5.79 43.46
N GLN A 301 19.18 -4.88 42.57
CA GLN A 301 18.32 -3.81 42.04
C GLN A 301 17.87 -4.08 40.60
N LEU A 302 18.45 -5.02 39.91
CA LEU A 302 18.13 -5.37 38.50
C LEU A 302 16.84 -6.14 38.33
N ARG A 303 16.30 -6.70 39.39
CA ARG A 303 15.08 -7.52 39.30
C ARG A 303 13.80 -6.75 38.97
N ARG A 304 13.75 -5.43 39.07
CA ARG A 304 12.49 -4.71 38.89
C ARG A 304 12.30 -3.99 37.54
N PRO A 305 13.18 -3.12 37.00
CA PRO A 305 12.87 -2.46 35.73
C PRO A 305 13.28 -3.25 34.47
N LEU A 306 14.33 -4.11 34.55
CA LEU A 306 14.70 -4.98 33.42
C LEU A 306 13.81 -6.22 33.31
N VAL A 307 13.44 -6.78 34.45
CA VAL A 307 12.42 -7.83 34.49
C VAL A 307 11.08 -7.27 34.01
N VAL A 308 10.74 -6.04 34.32
CA VAL A 308 9.52 -5.39 33.79
C VAL A 308 9.70 -5.01 32.33
N GLY A 309 10.81 -4.44 31.90
CA GLY A 309 11.07 -4.11 30.49
C GLY A 309 11.30 -5.36 29.63
N GLY A 310 12.11 -6.29 30.09
CA GLY A 310 12.30 -7.59 29.45
C GLY A 310 11.05 -8.48 29.54
N ALA A 311 10.28 -8.40 30.62
CA ALA A 311 8.99 -9.07 30.72
C ALA A 311 7.92 -8.40 29.86
N LEU A 312 7.95 -7.08 29.64
CA LEU A 312 7.09 -6.40 28.69
C LEU A 312 7.45 -6.72 27.22
N VAL A 313 8.75 -6.83 26.92
CA VAL A 313 9.22 -7.28 25.60
C VAL A 313 8.99 -8.77 25.43
N ALA A 314 9.27 -9.59 26.43
CA ALA A 314 8.95 -11.03 26.40
C ALA A 314 7.44 -11.28 26.46
N ALA A 315 6.66 -10.49 27.19
CA ALA A 315 5.20 -10.56 27.18
C ALA A 315 4.62 -10.02 25.85
N ALA A 316 5.21 -9.02 25.23
CA ALA A 316 4.85 -8.61 23.87
C ALA A 316 5.20 -9.70 22.84
N ILE A 317 6.36 -10.33 22.96
CA ILE A 317 6.77 -11.47 22.12
C ILE A 317 5.89 -12.70 22.42
N VAL A 318 5.62 -13.02 23.68
CA VAL A 318 4.74 -14.13 24.09
C VAL A 318 3.28 -13.82 23.76
N LEU A 319 2.82 -12.58 23.90
CA LEU A 319 1.51 -12.17 23.41
C LEU A 319 1.42 -12.26 21.88
N VAL A 320 2.44 -11.85 21.15
CA VAL A 320 2.51 -12.06 19.69
C VAL A 320 2.46 -13.56 19.35
N PHE A 321 3.21 -14.42 20.04
CA PHE A 321 3.21 -15.86 19.78
C PHE A 321 2.02 -16.61 20.39
N ALA A 322 1.52 -16.23 21.56
CA ALA A 322 0.41 -16.93 22.23
C ALA A 322 -0.98 -16.49 21.73
N PHE A 323 -1.14 -15.24 21.29
CA PHE A 323 -2.36 -14.79 20.64
C PHE A 323 -2.39 -15.05 19.13
N ALA A 324 -1.25 -15.34 18.50
CA ALA A 324 -1.20 -15.72 17.10
C ALA A 324 -1.88 -17.08 16.85
N GLY A 325 -1.74 -18.05 17.75
CA GLY A 325 -2.27 -19.40 17.57
C GLY A 325 -3.81 -19.52 17.69
N PRO A 326 -4.45 -19.12 18.83
CA PRO A 326 -5.86 -19.40 19.06
C PRO A 326 -6.86 -18.49 18.30
N LEU A 327 -6.40 -17.36 17.73
CA LEU A 327 -7.23 -16.36 17.06
C LEU A 327 -7.06 -16.35 15.53
N GLY A 328 -6.42 -17.33 14.94
CA GLY A 328 -6.20 -17.40 13.49
C GLY A 328 -5.17 -16.42 12.94
N PHE A 329 -4.54 -15.61 13.81
CA PHE A 329 -3.50 -14.67 13.35
C PHE A 329 -2.19 -15.36 12.94
N GLY A 330 -1.97 -16.60 13.42
CA GLY A 330 -0.73 -17.34 13.19
C GLY A 330 -0.56 -17.76 11.74
N ASP A 331 -1.61 -18.27 11.14
CA ASP A 331 -1.56 -18.80 9.77
C ASP A 331 -1.50 -17.68 8.75
N ALA A 332 -2.37 -16.67 8.86
CA ALA A 332 -2.32 -15.48 8.00
C ALA A 332 -1.00 -14.69 8.16
N PHE A 333 -0.45 -14.62 9.39
CA PHE A 333 0.84 -13.99 9.61
C PHE A 333 2.00 -14.82 9.06
N ALA A 334 1.96 -16.14 9.20
CA ALA A 334 2.98 -17.03 8.66
C ALA A 334 3.00 -17.03 7.14
N GLU A 335 1.83 -16.93 6.49
CA GLU A 335 1.70 -16.82 5.05
C GLU A 335 2.25 -15.48 4.54
N VAL A 336 1.79 -14.35 5.10
CA VAL A 336 2.31 -13.01 4.74
C VAL A 336 3.79 -12.86 5.09
N ALA A 337 4.24 -13.43 6.22
CA ALA A 337 5.65 -13.35 6.63
C ALA A 337 6.58 -14.15 5.71
N ARG A 338 6.08 -15.16 5.03
CA ARG A 338 6.85 -16.00 4.08
C ARG A 338 6.60 -15.65 2.62
N SER A 339 5.79 -14.64 2.33
CA SER A 339 5.51 -14.25 0.96
C SER A 339 6.74 -13.66 0.28
N ASP A 340 7.18 -14.33 -0.78
CA ASP A 340 8.27 -13.91 -1.67
C ASP A 340 7.73 -13.24 -2.96
N ALA A 341 6.50 -12.70 -2.88
CA ALA A 341 5.72 -12.24 -4.02
C ALA A 341 6.42 -11.22 -4.95
N PHE A 342 7.49 -10.57 -4.46
CA PHE A 342 8.11 -9.47 -5.22
C PHE A 342 9.63 -9.60 -5.39
N GLY A 343 10.22 -10.74 -5.04
CA GLY A 343 11.66 -10.90 -5.11
C GLY A 343 12.44 -10.06 -4.08
N PRO A 344 13.76 -10.24 -4.00
CA PRO A 344 14.59 -9.58 -3.01
C PRO A 344 14.69 -8.07 -3.27
N VAL A 345 14.52 -7.29 -2.22
CA VAL A 345 14.73 -5.83 -2.21
C VAL A 345 16.08 -5.51 -1.59
N SER A 346 16.87 -4.68 -2.24
CA SER A 346 18.16 -4.30 -1.71
C SER A 346 18.04 -3.39 -0.47
N ALA A 347 18.72 -3.76 0.63
CA ALA A 347 18.69 -2.97 1.86
C ALA A 347 19.19 -1.53 1.67
N VAL A 348 20.02 -1.28 0.66
CA VAL A 348 20.55 0.07 0.37
C VAL A 348 19.52 1.02 -0.22
N GLU A 349 18.40 0.52 -0.72
CA GLU A 349 17.27 1.35 -1.20
C GLU A 349 16.65 2.18 -0.07
N ALA A 350 16.75 1.71 1.17
CA ALA A 350 16.31 2.47 2.35
C ALA A 350 17.04 3.80 2.55
N PHE A 351 18.21 3.98 1.91
CA PHE A 351 18.95 5.26 1.95
C PHE A 351 18.37 6.34 1.04
N GLY A 352 17.34 6.03 0.26
CA GLY A 352 16.57 7.00 -0.51
C GLY A 352 17.18 7.40 -1.86
N VAL A 353 18.24 6.74 -2.30
CA VAL A 353 18.91 6.98 -3.60
C VAL A 353 18.87 5.70 -4.42
N TRP A 354 17.93 5.64 -5.37
CA TRP A 354 17.75 4.48 -6.25
C TRP A 354 17.05 4.91 -7.54
N LEU A 355 17.76 4.93 -8.64
CA LEU A 355 17.27 5.48 -9.92
C LEU A 355 16.51 4.41 -10.74
N THR A 356 15.50 3.79 -10.12
CA THR A 356 14.52 2.95 -10.81
C THR A 356 13.11 3.44 -10.50
N SER A 357 12.17 3.12 -11.36
CA SER A 357 10.75 3.51 -11.16
C SER A 357 9.99 2.55 -10.26
N ASP A 358 10.48 1.33 -10.10
CA ASP A 358 9.87 0.30 -9.28
C ASP A 358 10.93 -0.55 -8.58
N TYR A 359 10.94 -0.53 -7.25
CA TYR A 359 11.88 -1.28 -6.41
C TYR A 359 11.80 -2.81 -6.59
N ARG A 360 10.69 -3.31 -7.10
CA ARG A 360 10.44 -4.75 -7.29
C ARG A 360 11.13 -5.31 -8.53
N LEU A 361 11.46 -4.46 -9.49
CA LEU A 361 11.95 -4.89 -10.81
C LEU A 361 13.46 -4.91 -10.95
N ASP A 362 14.18 -4.07 -10.21
CA ASP A 362 15.60 -3.79 -10.46
C ASP A 362 16.44 -3.74 -9.16
N GLY A 363 16.27 -4.76 -8.31
CA GLY A 363 17.02 -4.85 -7.04
C GLY A 363 18.47 -5.34 -7.17
N ASP A 364 18.94 -5.66 -8.38
CA ASP A 364 20.24 -6.32 -8.56
C ASP A 364 21.43 -5.34 -8.53
N LEU A 365 22.25 -5.45 -7.47
CA LEU A 365 23.50 -4.71 -7.30
C LEU A 365 24.63 -5.17 -8.26
N SER A 366 24.42 -6.21 -9.06
CA SER A 366 25.41 -6.64 -10.06
C SER A 366 25.54 -5.68 -11.22
N THR A 367 24.56 -4.83 -11.46
CA THR A 367 24.58 -3.82 -12.52
C THR A 367 25.25 -2.53 -12.06
N PRO A 368 25.94 -1.79 -12.96
CA PRO A 368 26.75 -0.62 -12.56
C PRO A 368 25.97 0.52 -11.93
N LEU A 369 24.75 0.80 -12.40
CA LEU A 369 23.96 1.93 -11.89
C LEU A 369 23.42 1.67 -10.46
N PRO A 370 22.73 0.57 -10.15
CA PRO A 370 22.35 0.20 -8.80
C PRO A 370 23.55 0.13 -7.83
N LEU A 371 24.67 -0.44 -8.26
CA LEU A 371 25.88 -0.46 -7.46
C LEU A 371 26.37 0.95 -7.09
N LEU A 372 26.42 1.86 -8.07
CA LEU A 372 26.83 3.25 -7.84
C LEU A 372 25.84 3.94 -6.87
N MET A 373 24.53 3.76 -7.04
CA MET A 373 23.52 4.32 -6.14
C MET A 373 23.70 3.77 -4.71
N GLY A 374 23.88 2.47 -4.59
CA GLY A 374 24.16 1.82 -3.31
C GLY A 374 25.42 2.39 -2.64
N LEU A 375 26.51 2.57 -3.38
CA LEU A 375 27.75 3.16 -2.86
C LEU A 375 27.56 4.60 -2.39
N ILE A 376 26.79 5.43 -3.12
CA ILE A 376 26.46 6.80 -2.71
C ILE A 376 25.62 6.79 -1.43
N GLY A 377 24.60 5.93 -1.34
CA GLY A 377 23.77 5.77 -0.16
C GLY A 377 24.57 5.34 1.07
N VAL A 378 25.35 4.26 0.94
CA VAL A 378 26.23 3.76 2.00
C VAL A 378 27.27 4.79 2.40
N GLY A 379 27.94 5.43 1.43
CA GLY A 379 28.94 6.46 1.69
C GLY A 379 28.36 7.64 2.45
N SER A 380 27.15 8.09 2.07
CA SER A 380 26.43 9.16 2.77
C SER A 380 26.04 8.76 4.19
N MET A 381 25.61 7.53 4.39
CA MET A 381 25.30 7.00 5.72
C MET A 381 26.55 6.89 6.62
N VAL A 382 27.64 6.35 6.08
CA VAL A 382 28.92 6.27 6.83
C VAL A 382 29.40 7.67 7.22
N TYR A 383 29.39 8.63 6.28
CA TYR A 383 29.70 10.03 6.59
C TYR A 383 28.80 10.56 7.71
N ALA A 384 27.50 10.34 7.62
CA ALA A 384 26.54 10.80 8.63
C ALA A 384 26.79 10.18 10.01
N LEU A 385 27.03 8.87 10.09
CA LEU A 385 27.34 8.18 11.36
C LEU A 385 28.65 8.70 12.00
N LEU A 386 29.68 8.97 11.18
CA LEU A 386 30.93 9.57 11.66
C LEU A 386 30.70 11.00 12.16
N TRP A 387 29.85 11.78 11.49
CA TRP A 387 29.45 13.11 11.90
C TRP A 387 28.68 13.09 13.22
N TRP A 388 27.71 12.18 13.38
CA TRP A 388 26.93 11.99 14.60
C TRP A 388 27.78 11.50 15.78
N ARG A 389 28.83 10.71 15.53
CA ARG A 389 29.74 10.21 16.58
C ARG A 389 30.42 11.36 17.36
N ARG A 390 30.61 12.51 16.72
CA ARG A 390 31.25 13.70 17.33
C ARG A 390 30.26 14.61 18.03
N ARG A 391 28.98 14.27 18.03
CA ARG A 391 27.88 15.08 18.56
C ARG A 391 27.21 14.45 19.76
N PRO A 392 26.41 15.23 20.55
CA PRO A 392 25.58 14.67 21.61
C PRO A 392 24.71 13.53 21.09
N ARG A 393 24.41 12.60 21.98
CA ARG A 393 23.54 11.45 21.70
C ARG A 393 22.23 11.90 21.06
N SER A 394 21.89 11.36 19.91
CA SER A 394 20.66 11.64 19.16
C SER A 394 19.84 10.38 18.97
N ILE A 395 18.51 10.55 19.00
CA ILE A 395 17.58 9.44 18.80
C ILE A 395 17.62 8.91 17.35
N TYR A 396 17.91 9.74 16.36
CA TYR A 396 17.81 9.38 14.95
C TYR A 396 18.84 8.31 14.53
N PRO A 397 20.15 8.50 14.71
CA PRO A 397 21.13 7.46 14.39
C PRO A 397 20.96 6.20 15.25
N VAL A 398 20.52 6.35 16.51
CA VAL A 398 20.23 5.20 17.38
C VAL A 398 19.05 4.41 16.84
N SER A 399 17.98 5.09 16.42
CA SER A 399 16.80 4.43 15.82
C SER A 399 17.14 3.75 14.51
N PHE A 400 17.89 4.43 13.62
CA PHE A 400 18.35 3.82 12.38
C PHE A 400 19.13 2.52 12.63
N LEU A 401 20.13 2.57 13.53
CA LEU A 401 20.93 1.38 13.85
C LEU A 401 20.09 0.26 14.50
N ALA A 402 19.12 0.63 15.35
CA ALA A 402 18.19 -0.33 15.95
C ALA A 402 17.36 -1.06 14.89
N LEU A 403 16.81 -0.31 13.95
CA LEU A 403 16.00 -0.85 12.86
C LEU A 403 16.83 -1.63 11.85
N ALA A 404 18.06 -1.20 11.56
CA ALA A 404 19.00 -1.96 10.73
C ALA A 404 19.37 -3.31 11.37
N VAL A 405 19.63 -3.33 12.68
CA VAL A 405 19.85 -4.60 13.40
C VAL A 405 18.58 -5.45 13.40
N PHE A 406 17.41 -4.87 13.64
CA PHE A 406 16.14 -5.57 13.56
C PHE A 406 15.93 -6.22 12.19
N TYR A 407 16.17 -5.48 11.10
CA TYR A 407 16.13 -5.99 9.74
C TYR A 407 17.09 -7.17 9.53
N LEU A 408 18.38 -7.01 9.90
CA LEU A 408 19.38 -8.07 9.75
C LEU A 408 19.03 -9.34 10.53
N VAL A 409 18.47 -9.18 11.73
CA VAL A 409 18.02 -10.33 12.55
C VAL A 409 16.78 -10.99 11.92
N SER A 410 15.96 -10.26 11.20
CA SER A 410 14.74 -10.78 10.57
C SER A 410 15.01 -11.54 9.25
N LEU A 411 16.15 -11.30 8.59
CA LEU A 411 16.48 -11.91 7.29
C LEU A 411 16.28 -13.43 7.19
N PRO A 412 16.66 -14.25 8.19
CA PRO A 412 16.51 -15.71 8.08
C PRO A 412 15.07 -16.22 8.26
N TRP A 413 14.14 -15.36 8.72
CA TRP A 413 12.83 -15.77 9.22
C TRP A 413 11.66 -15.18 8.47
N VAL A 414 11.90 -14.15 7.68
CA VAL A 414 10.87 -13.28 7.10
C VAL A 414 11.06 -13.20 5.60
N GLY A 415 10.00 -13.37 4.83
CA GLY A 415 10.01 -13.29 3.37
C GLY A 415 10.29 -11.88 2.84
N ASP A 416 10.70 -11.80 1.59
CA ASP A 416 11.22 -10.58 0.94
C ASP A 416 10.23 -9.42 0.97
N TYR A 417 8.94 -9.68 0.79
CA TYR A 417 7.91 -8.63 0.84
C TYR A 417 7.80 -7.99 2.25
N SER A 418 7.85 -8.79 3.29
CA SER A 418 7.83 -8.28 4.67
C SER A 418 9.13 -7.57 5.05
N LEU A 419 10.26 -8.00 4.50
CA LEU A 419 11.54 -7.30 4.62
C LEU A 419 11.50 -5.94 3.92
N ALA A 420 10.90 -5.86 2.74
CA ALA A 420 10.67 -4.58 2.04
C ALA A 420 9.86 -3.60 2.90
N LYS A 421 8.79 -4.06 3.55
CA LYS A 421 8.00 -3.27 4.50
C LYS A 421 8.84 -2.74 5.67
N ALA A 422 9.74 -3.56 6.21
CA ALA A 422 10.66 -3.13 7.26
C ALA A 422 11.63 -2.04 6.78
N LEU A 423 12.11 -2.13 5.53
CA LEU A 423 12.97 -1.11 4.92
C LEU A 423 12.23 0.22 4.71
N VAL A 424 10.95 0.19 4.32
CA VAL A 424 10.11 1.40 4.21
C VAL A 424 10.02 2.12 5.56
N ILE A 425 9.75 1.38 6.64
CA ILE A 425 9.65 1.96 7.99
C ILE A 425 11.02 2.48 8.47
N THR A 426 12.12 1.88 8.01
CA THR A 426 13.48 2.30 8.35
C THR A 426 13.93 3.54 7.55
N SER A 427 13.43 3.72 6.33
CA SER A 427 13.88 4.76 5.38
C SER A 427 13.81 6.19 5.95
N PRO A 428 12.75 6.66 6.63
CA PRO A 428 12.72 7.98 7.25
C PRO A 428 13.88 8.22 8.24
N PHE A 429 14.28 7.19 8.99
CA PHE A 429 15.40 7.30 9.94
C PHE A 429 16.75 7.38 9.25
N ALA A 430 16.91 6.61 8.17
CA ALA A 430 18.09 6.72 7.31
C ALA A 430 18.19 8.14 6.74
N MET A 431 17.12 8.66 6.17
CA MET A 431 17.06 9.99 5.58
C MET A 431 17.29 11.10 6.62
N VAL A 432 16.65 11.03 7.80
CA VAL A 432 16.90 12.02 8.85
C VAL A 432 18.37 11.99 9.30
N THR A 433 18.93 10.80 9.46
CA THR A 433 20.34 10.64 9.89
C THR A 433 21.29 11.23 8.86
N ILE A 434 21.11 10.93 7.57
CA ILE A 434 21.96 11.43 6.47
C ILE A 434 21.76 12.94 6.29
N LEU A 435 20.53 13.40 6.12
CA LEU A 435 20.24 14.80 5.78
C LEU A 435 20.62 15.78 6.89
N SER A 436 20.50 15.38 8.16
CA SER A 436 20.98 16.18 9.28
C SER A 436 22.49 16.44 9.17
N ALA A 437 23.26 15.45 8.80
CA ALA A 437 24.72 15.60 8.65
C ALA A 437 25.10 16.39 7.40
N LEU A 438 24.46 16.08 6.27
CA LEU A 438 24.81 16.70 4.99
C LEU A 438 24.40 18.19 4.93
N LEU A 439 23.22 18.53 5.47
CA LEU A 439 22.63 19.87 5.38
C LEU A 439 22.94 20.76 6.57
N ALA A 440 23.68 20.29 7.59
CA ALA A 440 24.09 21.07 8.74
C ALA A 440 24.91 22.31 8.32
N ASP A 441 24.85 23.37 9.14
CA ASP A 441 25.70 24.53 8.92
C ASP A 441 27.18 24.17 9.15
N PRO A 442 28.11 24.71 8.33
CA PRO A 442 29.51 24.44 8.51
C PRO A 442 30.00 25.02 9.85
N SER A 443 30.53 24.15 10.72
CA SER A 443 31.23 24.61 11.91
C SER A 443 32.72 24.83 11.54
N PRO A 444 33.28 26.00 11.86
CA PRO A 444 34.70 26.26 11.62
C PRO A 444 35.62 25.27 12.35
N ASP A 445 35.17 24.75 13.48
CA ASP A 445 35.94 23.88 14.38
C ASP A 445 35.91 22.40 13.97
N ASP A 446 34.87 21.98 13.21
CA ASP A 446 34.63 20.58 12.90
C ASP A 446 35.29 20.13 11.56
N GLU A 447 35.52 21.04 10.63
CA GLU A 447 35.95 20.69 9.25
C GLU A 447 36.95 21.67 8.68
N GLY A 448 38.11 21.17 8.23
CA GLY A 448 39.00 21.91 7.38
C GLY A 448 38.41 22.26 6.00
N ALA A 449 39.05 23.08 5.22
CA ALA A 449 38.57 23.49 3.88
C ALA A 449 38.19 22.29 2.98
N GLY A 450 39.01 21.23 2.98
CA GLY A 450 38.75 20.00 2.22
C GLY A 450 37.49 19.27 2.69
N GLY A 451 37.25 19.17 4.00
CA GLY A 451 36.05 18.52 4.54
C GLY A 451 34.77 19.25 4.15
N ARG A 452 34.78 20.56 4.11
CA ARG A 452 33.65 21.38 3.65
C ARG A 452 33.28 21.15 2.19
N VAL A 453 34.32 21.06 1.31
CA VAL A 453 34.11 20.76 -0.11
C VAL A 453 33.51 19.37 -0.29
N ILE A 454 34.05 18.35 0.38
CA ILE A 454 33.55 16.97 0.31
C ILE A 454 32.07 16.92 0.77
N ARG A 455 31.74 17.54 1.92
CA ARG A 455 30.38 17.58 2.41
C ARG A 455 29.44 18.28 1.44
N PHE A 456 29.82 19.45 0.92
CA PHE A 456 29.01 20.20 -0.03
C PHE A 456 28.73 19.37 -1.30
N SER A 457 29.76 18.77 -1.88
CA SER A 457 29.64 17.92 -3.08
C SER A 457 28.75 16.72 -2.82
N LEU A 458 28.96 16.00 -1.69
CA LEU A 458 28.15 14.86 -1.30
C LEU A 458 26.70 15.28 -1.06
N SER A 459 26.46 16.45 -0.45
CA SER A 459 25.10 16.99 -0.21
C SER A 459 24.37 17.26 -1.54
N VAL A 460 25.03 17.91 -2.48
CA VAL A 460 24.44 18.21 -3.80
C VAL A 460 24.12 16.91 -4.53
N VAL A 461 25.09 15.99 -4.62
CA VAL A 461 24.89 14.69 -5.29
C VAL A 461 23.75 13.91 -4.63
N PHE A 462 23.79 13.73 -3.31
CA PHE A 462 22.79 12.95 -2.60
C PHE A 462 21.37 13.54 -2.74
N VAL A 463 21.21 14.84 -2.50
CA VAL A 463 19.91 15.53 -2.59
C VAL A 463 19.33 15.44 -4.00
N THR A 464 20.18 15.66 -5.02
CA THR A 464 19.75 15.60 -6.42
C THR A 464 19.30 14.19 -6.79
N LEU A 465 20.07 13.17 -6.43
CA LEU A 465 19.75 11.79 -6.74
C LEU A 465 18.54 11.29 -5.95
N ALA A 466 18.40 11.66 -4.66
CA ALA A 466 17.25 11.32 -3.87
C ALA A 466 15.95 11.94 -4.44
N ALA A 467 16.01 13.21 -4.83
CA ALA A 467 14.87 13.86 -5.48
C ALA A 467 14.56 13.23 -6.84
N ALA A 468 15.57 12.92 -7.65
CA ALA A 468 15.40 12.27 -8.94
C ALA A 468 14.78 10.86 -8.79
N SER A 469 15.25 10.06 -7.82
CA SER A 469 14.71 8.74 -7.51
C SER A 469 13.22 8.81 -7.16
N SER A 470 12.84 9.74 -6.30
CA SER A 470 11.44 9.93 -5.89
C SER A 470 10.54 10.41 -7.04
N LEU A 471 11.03 11.34 -7.86
CA LEU A 471 10.28 11.85 -9.00
C LEU A 471 10.13 10.80 -10.10
N LEU A 472 11.11 9.92 -10.27
CA LEU A 472 11.03 8.80 -11.21
C LEU A 472 9.90 7.84 -10.85
N VAL A 473 9.80 7.46 -9.57
CA VAL A 473 8.70 6.63 -9.06
C VAL A 473 7.35 7.33 -9.25
N LEU A 474 7.24 8.61 -8.90
CA LEU A 474 5.98 9.34 -9.06
C LEU A 474 5.57 9.50 -10.52
N ARG A 475 6.54 9.65 -11.43
CA ARG A 475 6.30 9.75 -12.88
C ARG A 475 5.71 8.46 -13.44
N ASP A 476 6.27 7.32 -13.00
CA ASP A 476 5.95 6.02 -13.56
C ASP A 476 4.90 5.25 -12.72
N ALA A 477 4.35 5.88 -11.68
CA ALA A 477 3.30 5.30 -10.85
C ALA A 477 2.05 5.01 -11.68
N SER A 478 1.55 3.77 -11.58
CA SER A 478 0.36 3.33 -12.33
C SER A 478 -0.91 3.98 -11.79
N VAL A 479 -1.68 4.59 -12.69
CA VAL A 479 -2.99 5.17 -12.40
C VAL A 479 -4.05 4.46 -13.23
N SER A 480 -5.13 4.02 -12.59
CA SER A 480 -6.23 3.34 -13.28
C SER A 480 -6.86 4.20 -14.38
N PRO A 481 -7.27 3.60 -15.50
CA PRO A 481 -8.03 4.31 -16.52
C PRO A 481 -9.43 4.63 -15.99
N ALA A 482 -9.83 5.89 -16.05
CA ALA A 482 -11.16 6.34 -15.58
C ALA A 482 -12.31 5.71 -16.41
N GLY A 483 -12.08 5.39 -17.69
CA GLY A 483 -13.08 4.82 -18.58
C GLY A 483 -13.60 3.47 -18.12
N ARG A 484 -12.71 2.54 -17.72
CA ARG A 484 -13.08 1.22 -17.23
C ARG A 484 -13.97 1.28 -15.97
N ALA A 485 -13.61 2.12 -15.02
CA ALA A 485 -14.42 2.34 -13.82
C ALA A 485 -15.80 2.90 -14.16
N ALA A 486 -15.90 3.81 -15.14
CA ALA A 486 -17.16 4.37 -15.58
C ALA A 486 -18.09 3.32 -16.22
N GLU A 487 -17.53 2.40 -17.01
CA GLU A 487 -18.28 1.29 -17.61
C GLU A 487 -18.88 0.37 -16.55
N LEU A 488 -18.09 -0.03 -15.53
CA LEU A 488 -18.58 -0.86 -14.44
C LEU A 488 -19.59 -0.12 -13.55
N VAL A 489 -19.38 1.16 -13.32
CA VAL A 489 -20.32 2.00 -12.55
C VAL A 489 -21.68 2.12 -13.25
N ALA A 490 -21.76 1.99 -14.58
CA ALA A 490 -23.02 2.00 -15.29
C ALA A 490 -23.95 0.85 -14.84
N PHE A 491 -23.40 -0.30 -14.51
CA PHE A 491 -24.17 -1.47 -14.04
C PHE A 491 -24.69 -1.36 -12.60
N ARG A 492 -24.22 -0.37 -11.83
CA ARG A 492 -24.44 -0.26 -10.38
C ARG A 492 -25.90 -0.35 -9.96
N ASP A 493 -26.75 0.44 -10.60
CA ASP A 493 -28.16 0.56 -10.18
C ASP A 493 -28.93 -0.74 -10.41
N GLU A 494 -28.59 -1.49 -11.46
CA GLU A 494 -29.20 -2.78 -11.77
C GLU A 494 -28.81 -3.86 -10.78
N VAL A 495 -27.58 -3.84 -10.30
CA VAL A 495 -27.04 -4.90 -9.40
C VAL A 495 -27.18 -4.58 -7.92
N ALA A 496 -27.72 -3.43 -7.53
CA ALA A 496 -27.82 -3.02 -6.13
C ALA A 496 -28.63 -4.04 -5.29
N GLY A 497 -28.09 -4.48 -4.17
CA GLY A 497 -28.69 -5.49 -3.28
C GLY A 497 -28.67 -6.91 -3.85
N LYS A 498 -27.87 -7.17 -4.88
CA LYS A 498 -27.78 -8.47 -5.57
C LYS A 498 -26.42 -9.12 -5.36
N ARG A 499 -26.37 -10.41 -5.67
CA ARG A 499 -25.14 -11.19 -5.73
C ARG A 499 -24.62 -11.17 -7.16
N VAL A 500 -23.37 -10.70 -7.33
CA VAL A 500 -22.72 -10.51 -8.62
C VAL A 500 -21.49 -11.40 -8.67
N LEU A 501 -21.45 -12.30 -9.65
CA LEU A 501 -20.23 -13.00 -10.00
C LEU A 501 -19.46 -12.12 -10.99
N TYR A 502 -18.19 -11.85 -10.72
CA TYR A 502 -17.37 -11.02 -11.58
C TYR A 502 -16.34 -11.88 -12.33
N GLY A 503 -16.51 -12.05 -13.61
CA GLY A 503 -15.69 -12.91 -14.47
C GLY A 503 -14.40 -12.26 -14.95
N ASP A 504 -13.69 -11.58 -14.06
CA ASP A 504 -12.35 -11.03 -14.30
C ASP A 504 -11.60 -10.96 -12.95
N GLN A 505 -10.31 -10.75 -13.00
CA GLN A 505 -9.45 -10.74 -11.80
C GLN A 505 -9.24 -9.34 -11.23
N ASP A 506 -10.14 -8.42 -11.51
CA ASP A 506 -10.08 -7.06 -11.02
C ASP A 506 -10.54 -6.96 -9.57
N ARG A 507 -9.61 -6.99 -8.63
CA ARG A 507 -9.87 -6.80 -7.19
C ARG A 507 -10.55 -5.47 -6.84
N PHE A 508 -10.60 -4.52 -7.77
CA PHE A 508 -11.32 -3.25 -7.58
C PHE A 508 -12.83 -3.37 -7.89
N ALA A 509 -13.26 -4.47 -8.51
CA ALA A 509 -14.66 -4.67 -8.89
C ALA A 509 -15.66 -4.48 -7.73
N PRO A 510 -15.42 -5.00 -6.50
CA PRO A 510 -16.31 -4.74 -5.37
C PRO A 510 -16.52 -3.25 -5.07
N GLY A 511 -15.51 -2.43 -5.29
CA GLY A 511 -15.59 -0.97 -5.10
C GLY A 511 -16.43 -0.25 -6.16
N TYR A 512 -16.67 -0.86 -7.32
CA TYR A 512 -17.54 -0.29 -8.35
C TYR A 512 -19.01 -0.65 -8.15
N PHE A 513 -19.29 -1.71 -7.41
CA PHE A 513 -20.64 -2.21 -7.11
C PHE A 513 -20.98 -2.06 -5.61
N PRO A 514 -21.01 -0.84 -5.07
CA PRO A 514 -21.41 -0.64 -3.69
C PRO A 514 -22.84 -1.17 -3.47
N GLU A 515 -23.09 -1.67 -2.27
CA GLU A 515 -24.40 -2.29 -1.92
C GLU A 515 -24.69 -3.61 -2.65
N SER A 516 -23.68 -4.26 -3.26
CA SER A 516 -23.77 -5.59 -3.86
C SER A 516 -22.81 -6.57 -3.20
N TRP A 517 -23.10 -7.87 -3.26
CA TRP A 517 -22.15 -8.93 -2.91
C TRP A 517 -21.43 -9.35 -4.18
N VAL A 518 -20.18 -9.01 -4.29
CA VAL A 518 -19.35 -9.32 -5.47
C VAL A 518 -18.41 -10.45 -5.13
N SER A 519 -18.52 -11.57 -5.85
CA SER A 519 -17.62 -12.70 -5.76
C SER A 519 -16.55 -12.61 -6.85
N LEU A 520 -15.30 -12.76 -6.45
CA LEU A 520 -14.13 -12.75 -7.34
C LEU A 520 -13.58 -14.18 -7.46
N PRO A 521 -13.29 -14.67 -8.65
CA PRO A 521 -12.93 -16.08 -8.87
C PRO A 521 -11.73 -16.57 -8.05
N LEU A 522 -10.71 -15.73 -7.91
CA LEU A 522 -9.47 -16.12 -7.20
C LEU A 522 -9.53 -15.97 -5.68
N GLU A 523 -10.49 -15.22 -5.15
CA GLU A 523 -10.55 -14.93 -3.72
C GLU A 523 -11.64 -15.74 -3.01
N ASP A 524 -12.75 -15.96 -3.72
CA ASP A 524 -13.93 -16.58 -3.15
C ASP A 524 -14.09 -18.06 -3.58
N PHE A 525 -13.35 -18.49 -4.60
CA PHE A 525 -13.38 -19.86 -5.11
C PHE A 525 -11.96 -20.43 -5.10
N PRO A 526 -11.63 -21.32 -4.14
CA PRO A 526 -10.35 -22.04 -4.14
C PRO A 526 -10.17 -22.82 -5.45
N GLU A 527 -8.91 -23.06 -5.84
CA GLU A 527 -8.57 -23.75 -7.09
C GLU A 527 -9.28 -25.11 -7.24
N ASP A 528 -9.63 -25.76 -6.14
CA ASP A 528 -10.33 -27.04 -6.11
C ASP A 528 -11.82 -26.96 -6.52
N ASP A 529 -12.45 -25.77 -6.42
CA ASP A 529 -13.86 -25.55 -6.80
C ASP A 529 -14.01 -25.09 -8.27
N VAL A 530 -12.93 -24.67 -8.89
CA VAL A 530 -12.87 -24.45 -10.34
C VAL A 530 -12.63 -25.82 -10.97
N ASN A 531 -13.68 -26.43 -11.46
CA ASN A 531 -13.66 -27.78 -12.03
C ASN A 531 -12.49 -27.93 -13.03
N GLU A 532 -11.49 -28.75 -12.68
CA GLU A 532 -10.31 -28.98 -13.53
C GLU A 532 -10.68 -29.47 -14.94
N ASP A 533 -11.89 -30.03 -15.09
CA ASP A 533 -12.43 -30.48 -16.35
C ASP A 533 -13.06 -29.38 -17.20
N ARG A 534 -13.17 -28.14 -16.69
CA ARG A 534 -13.73 -27.03 -17.45
C ARG A 534 -12.64 -26.30 -18.22
N LYS A 535 -13.06 -25.69 -19.31
CA LYS A 535 -12.24 -24.83 -20.13
C LYS A 535 -11.51 -23.82 -19.22
N LYS A 536 -10.21 -24.04 -19.07
CA LYS A 536 -9.32 -22.96 -18.65
C LYS A 536 -8.89 -22.25 -19.94
N PRO A 537 -9.61 -21.23 -20.40
CA PRO A 537 -9.40 -20.69 -21.74
C PRO A 537 -8.04 -20.04 -21.88
N PHE A 538 -7.33 -19.87 -20.77
CA PHE A 538 -6.09 -19.14 -20.77
C PHE A 538 -5.28 -19.39 -19.50
N GLU A 539 -4.22 -20.16 -19.57
CA GLU A 539 -3.18 -20.16 -18.57
C GLU A 539 -2.10 -19.16 -19.00
N ALA A 540 -2.11 -17.98 -18.40
CA ALA A 540 -0.95 -17.11 -18.50
C ALA A 540 0.23 -17.75 -17.75
N PRO A 541 1.49 -17.45 -18.09
CA PRO A 541 2.66 -17.91 -17.35
C PRO A 541 2.61 -17.55 -15.85
N SER A 542 1.72 -16.68 -15.46
CA SER A 542 1.42 -16.26 -14.09
C SER A 542 0.30 -17.09 -13.41
N GLY A 543 -0.27 -18.09 -14.08
CA GLY A 543 -1.40 -18.86 -13.57
C GLY A 543 -2.76 -18.18 -13.70
N GLN A 544 -2.89 -17.10 -14.48
CA GLN A 544 -4.17 -16.41 -14.69
C GLN A 544 -4.88 -16.97 -15.90
N SER A 545 -6.15 -17.29 -15.75
CA SER A 545 -7.01 -17.78 -16.82
C SER A 545 -8.09 -16.76 -17.18
N ALA A 546 -8.45 -16.66 -18.47
CA ALA A 546 -9.62 -15.93 -18.88
C ALA A 546 -10.87 -16.64 -18.35
N ILE A 547 -11.80 -15.88 -17.78
CA ILE A 547 -12.94 -16.40 -17.05
C ILE A 547 -14.20 -16.11 -17.85
N ASP A 548 -15.02 -17.12 -18.10
CA ASP A 548 -16.28 -17.00 -18.81
C ASP A 548 -17.33 -18.00 -18.27
N PHE A 549 -18.42 -18.21 -19.04
CA PHE A 549 -19.51 -19.10 -18.64
C PHE A 549 -19.08 -20.56 -18.45
N ASP A 550 -17.95 -20.97 -19.00
CA ASP A 550 -17.46 -22.34 -18.87
C ASP A 550 -16.49 -22.53 -17.71
N SER A 551 -16.17 -21.44 -17.02
CA SER A 551 -15.25 -21.44 -15.89
C SER A 551 -15.91 -21.86 -14.57
N PHE A 552 -17.24 -21.79 -14.49
CA PHE A 552 -18.00 -22.07 -13.27
C PHE A 552 -19.00 -23.19 -13.46
N ASP A 553 -19.34 -23.88 -12.38
CA ASP A 553 -20.39 -24.87 -12.33
C ASP A 553 -21.79 -24.24 -12.17
N ALA A 554 -22.81 -25.04 -12.31
CA ALA A 554 -24.19 -24.62 -12.17
C ALA A 554 -24.50 -24.17 -10.73
N GLU A 555 -23.86 -24.76 -9.71
CA GLU A 555 -24.07 -24.40 -8.32
C GLU A 555 -23.59 -22.97 -8.05
N THR A 556 -22.40 -22.60 -8.54
CA THR A 556 -21.88 -21.24 -8.48
C THR A 556 -22.83 -20.25 -9.13
N PHE A 557 -23.30 -20.53 -10.36
CA PHE A 557 -24.26 -19.63 -11.00
C PHE A 557 -25.58 -19.52 -10.24
N ASN A 558 -26.06 -20.60 -9.62
CA ASN A 558 -27.30 -20.56 -8.85
C ASN A 558 -27.20 -19.75 -7.56
N GLN A 559 -26.00 -19.46 -7.09
CA GLN A 559 -25.76 -18.58 -5.94
C GLN A 559 -25.75 -17.10 -6.31
N HIS A 560 -25.68 -16.75 -7.62
CA HIS A 560 -25.56 -15.38 -8.08
C HIS A 560 -26.74 -14.95 -8.96
N ASP A 561 -27.15 -13.68 -8.83
CA ASP A 561 -28.24 -13.09 -9.62
C ASP A 561 -27.72 -12.56 -10.97
N TYR A 562 -26.49 -12.07 -10.97
CA TYR A 562 -25.83 -11.45 -12.12
C TYR A 562 -24.43 -12.01 -12.33
N PHE A 563 -24.00 -11.98 -13.60
CA PHE A 563 -22.64 -12.28 -13.98
C PHE A 563 -22.09 -11.15 -14.85
N VAL A 564 -20.89 -10.66 -14.54
CA VAL A 564 -20.18 -9.67 -15.35
C VAL A 564 -19.05 -10.39 -16.06
N THR A 565 -19.07 -10.38 -17.39
CA THR A 565 -17.97 -10.89 -18.21
C THR A 565 -17.23 -9.75 -18.90
N THR A 566 -15.99 -10.01 -19.31
CA THR A 566 -15.35 -9.14 -20.28
C THR A 566 -16.07 -9.23 -21.63
N ALA A 567 -16.02 -8.16 -22.44
CA ALA A 567 -16.53 -8.16 -23.82
C ALA A 567 -15.52 -8.76 -24.82
N ALA A 568 -14.64 -9.63 -24.34
CA ALA A 568 -13.61 -10.25 -25.16
C ALA A 568 -14.22 -11.18 -26.23
N PRO A 569 -13.67 -11.21 -27.46
CA PRO A 569 -14.23 -12.00 -28.56
C PRO A 569 -14.14 -13.52 -28.34
N TRP A 570 -13.34 -13.96 -27.37
CA TRP A 570 -13.20 -15.38 -27.00
C TRP A 570 -14.15 -15.81 -25.87
N THR A 571 -15.01 -14.92 -25.38
CA THR A 571 -16.00 -15.29 -24.37
C THR A 571 -16.93 -16.36 -24.95
N SER A 572 -17.10 -17.45 -24.21
CA SER A 572 -17.99 -18.55 -24.57
C SER A 572 -19.42 -18.08 -24.80
N LYS A 573 -20.18 -18.79 -25.67
CA LYS A 573 -21.59 -18.47 -25.84
C LYS A 573 -22.34 -18.60 -24.50
N PHE A 574 -23.11 -17.58 -24.19
CA PHE A 574 -23.87 -17.57 -22.93
C PHE A 574 -24.95 -18.65 -22.92
N PRO A 575 -25.18 -19.30 -21.77
CA PRO A 575 -26.24 -20.28 -21.59
C PRO A 575 -27.64 -19.66 -21.69
N ALA A 576 -28.65 -20.45 -22.03
CA ALA A 576 -30.04 -19.99 -22.17
C ALA A 576 -30.66 -19.45 -20.87
N TYR A 577 -30.07 -19.77 -19.71
CA TYR A 577 -30.51 -19.26 -18.43
C TYR A 577 -29.87 -17.90 -18.05
N PHE A 578 -29.16 -17.25 -18.98
CA PHE A 578 -28.69 -15.88 -18.87
C PHE A 578 -29.28 -15.00 -19.97
N GLU A 579 -29.56 -13.76 -19.60
CA GLU A 579 -30.00 -12.71 -20.48
C GLU A 579 -29.01 -11.55 -20.42
N LEU A 580 -28.64 -10.99 -21.59
CA LEU A 580 -27.80 -9.79 -21.65
C LEU A 580 -28.64 -8.57 -21.25
N VAL A 581 -28.25 -7.89 -20.18
CA VAL A 581 -28.91 -6.69 -19.66
C VAL A 581 -28.28 -5.43 -20.25
N GLU A 582 -26.94 -5.37 -20.23
CA GLU A 582 -26.20 -4.18 -20.68
C GLU A 582 -24.83 -4.61 -21.23
N GLU A 583 -24.37 -3.89 -22.23
CA GLU A 583 -23.07 -4.09 -22.85
C GLU A 583 -22.34 -2.74 -22.96
N THR A 584 -21.08 -2.74 -22.56
CA THR A 584 -20.14 -1.65 -22.72
C THR A 584 -18.98 -2.10 -23.62
N PRO A 585 -18.07 -1.19 -24.03
CA PRO A 585 -16.94 -1.60 -24.87
C PRO A 585 -16.07 -2.72 -24.28
N ASN A 586 -15.98 -2.83 -22.95
CA ASN A 586 -15.09 -3.79 -22.28
C ASN A 586 -15.82 -4.83 -21.43
N PHE A 587 -17.10 -4.64 -21.09
CA PHE A 587 -17.84 -5.52 -20.20
C PHE A 587 -19.25 -5.80 -20.68
N LYS A 588 -19.80 -6.96 -20.25
CA LYS A 588 -21.21 -7.34 -20.43
C LYS A 588 -21.80 -7.74 -19.08
N LEU A 589 -22.97 -7.19 -18.80
CA LEU A 589 -23.76 -7.57 -17.63
C LEU A 589 -24.84 -8.57 -18.05
N TRP A 590 -24.80 -9.73 -17.42
CA TRP A 590 -25.75 -10.83 -17.63
C TRP A 590 -26.60 -11.03 -16.40
N LYS A 591 -27.89 -11.22 -16.59
CA LYS A 591 -28.86 -11.56 -15.55
C LYS A 591 -29.24 -13.01 -15.66
N ARG A 592 -29.21 -13.73 -14.56
CA ARG A 592 -29.72 -15.09 -14.52
C ARG A 592 -31.24 -15.05 -14.47
N THR A 593 -31.88 -15.75 -15.44
CA THR A 593 -33.33 -15.79 -15.62
C THR A 593 -33.94 -17.14 -15.26
N GLY A 594 -33.12 -18.16 -15.05
CA GLY A 594 -33.53 -19.51 -14.73
C GLY A 594 -32.55 -20.24 -13.84
N GLU A 595 -32.87 -21.48 -13.51
CA GLU A 595 -31.96 -22.38 -12.83
C GLU A 595 -30.82 -22.77 -13.77
N ALA A 596 -29.59 -22.60 -13.30
CA ALA A 596 -28.41 -23.00 -14.06
C ALA A 596 -28.25 -24.51 -14.00
N PHE A 597 -27.77 -25.07 -15.10
CA PHE A 597 -27.42 -26.48 -15.24
C PHE A 597 -26.06 -26.61 -15.93
N ASP A 598 -25.36 -27.66 -15.60
CA ASP A 598 -24.05 -27.92 -16.19
C ASP A 598 -24.16 -28.23 -17.66
N ARG A 599 -23.30 -27.58 -18.45
CA ARG A 599 -23.18 -27.85 -19.87
C ARG A 599 -22.09 -28.89 -20.11
N PRO A 600 -22.37 -29.95 -20.86
CA PRO A 600 -21.32 -30.86 -21.30
C PRO A 600 -20.32 -30.12 -22.19
N ILE A 601 -19.04 -30.26 -21.91
CA ILE A 601 -17.94 -29.64 -22.67
C ILE A 601 -17.04 -30.75 -23.16
N LEU A 602 -16.87 -30.83 -24.50
CA LEU A 602 -15.87 -31.69 -25.08
C LEU A 602 -14.51 -30.98 -25.07
N LYS A 603 -13.57 -31.55 -24.35
CA LYS A 603 -12.17 -31.10 -24.39
C LYS A 603 -11.47 -31.71 -25.58
N GLU A 604 -11.05 -30.89 -26.51
CA GLU A 604 -10.14 -31.30 -27.59
C GLU A 604 -8.71 -30.96 -27.10
N ASN A 605 -7.92 -32.01 -26.88
CA ASN A 605 -6.50 -31.85 -26.54
C ASN A 605 -5.60 -31.73 -27.78
N GLU A 606 -6.19 -31.52 -28.94
CA GLU A 606 -5.50 -31.66 -30.24
C GLU A 606 -5.83 -30.45 -31.14
N LEU A 607 -5.25 -30.44 -32.33
CA LEU A 607 -5.28 -29.30 -33.24
C LEU A 607 -6.70 -28.79 -33.58
N PRO A 608 -6.88 -27.46 -33.70
CA PRO A 608 -8.14 -26.87 -34.13
C PRO A 608 -8.69 -27.54 -35.39
N ALA A 609 -10.01 -27.75 -35.48
CA ALA A 609 -10.73 -28.39 -36.57
C ALA A 609 -10.52 -29.92 -36.68
N GLN A 610 -10.01 -30.59 -35.69
CA GLN A 610 -9.98 -32.05 -35.66
C GLN A 610 -11.41 -32.61 -35.54
N LEU A 611 -11.66 -33.69 -36.24
CA LEU A 611 -12.95 -34.38 -36.15
C LEU A 611 -13.06 -35.07 -34.79
N ILE A 612 -14.25 -34.98 -34.17
CA ILE A 612 -14.53 -35.67 -32.92
C ILE A 612 -14.38 -37.18 -33.15
N ASP A 613 -13.50 -37.81 -32.39
CA ASP A 613 -13.30 -39.24 -32.41
C ASP A 613 -14.37 -39.95 -31.57
N CYS A 614 -15.45 -40.37 -32.20
CA CYS A 614 -16.54 -41.10 -31.56
C CYS A 614 -16.14 -42.48 -31.03
N SER A 615 -14.92 -42.94 -31.28
CA SER A 615 -14.40 -44.18 -30.70
C SER A 615 -13.90 -43.98 -29.27
N ARG A 616 -13.62 -42.76 -28.89
CA ARG A 616 -13.26 -42.37 -27.50
C ARG A 616 -14.50 -42.12 -26.65
N GLU A 617 -14.41 -42.42 -25.36
CA GLU A 617 -15.54 -42.33 -24.42
C GLU A 617 -16.20 -40.94 -24.45
N GLY A 618 -15.43 -39.87 -24.45
CA GLY A 618 -15.94 -38.49 -24.52
C GLY A 618 -16.67 -38.20 -25.82
N GLY A 619 -16.08 -38.56 -27.00
CA GLY A 619 -16.69 -38.37 -28.31
C GLY A 619 -17.96 -39.18 -28.47
N LEU A 620 -17.98 -40.45 -28.00
CA LEU A 620 -19.18 -41.29 -28.00
C LEU A 620 -20.30 -40.68 -27.14
N TYR A 621 -19.97 -40.16 -25.96
CA TYR A 621 -20.92 -39.48 -25.07
C TYR A 621 -21.57 -38.28 -25.76
N PHE A 622 -20.77 -37.39 -26.35
CA PHE A 622 -21.28 -36.22 -27.07
C PHE A 622 -22.11 -36.59 -28.31
N SER A 623 -21.77 -37.65 -29.01
CA SER A 623 -22.54 -38.11 -30.18
C SER A 623 -23.95 -38.61 -29.84
N GLN A 624 -24.20 -38.91 -28.57
CA GLN A 624 -25.47 -39.44 -28.07
C GLN A 624 -26.36 -38.36 -27.45
N LEU A 625 -25.85 -37.14 -27.30
CA LEU A 625 -26.63 -36.03 -26.74
C LEU A 625 -27.58 -35.46 -27.80
N ASP A 626 -28.85 -35.27 -27.41
CA ASP A 626 -29.78 -34.46 -28.18
C ASP A 626 -29.55 -33.00 -27.89
N GLY A 627 -29.42 -32.17 -28.93
CA GLY A 627 -29.26 -30.74 -28.76
C GLY A 627 -28.51 -30.08 -29.91
N GLU A 628 -28.19 -28.80 -29.71
CA GLU A 628 -27.40 -28.01 -30.64
C GLU A 628 -25.93 -28.03 -30.19
N ALA A 629 -25.04 -28.43 -31.08
CA ALA A 629 -23.60 -28.30 -30.86
C ALA A 629 -23.16 -26.88 -31.18
N VAL A 630 -22.49 -26.23 -30.25
CA VAL A 630 -21.93 -24.90 -30.44
C VAL A 630 -20.41 -25.01 -30.38
N LEU A 631 -19.76 -24.62 -31.48
CA LEU A 631 -18.33 -24.45 -31.49
C LEU A 631 -17.97 -23.19 -30.69
N MET A 632 -17.24 -23.37 -29.62
CA MET A 632 -16.69 -22.26 -28.87
C MET A 632 -15.26 -21.97 -29.36
N PRO A 633 -14.90 -20.71 -29.54
CA PRO A 633 -13.55 -20.40 -29.98
C PRO A 633 -12.56 -20.97 -28.96
N ASP A 634 -11.59 -21.71 -29.43
CA ASP A 634 -10.45 -22.07 -28.62
C ASP A 634 -9.66 -20.80 -28.33
N THR A 635 -9.61 -20.43 -27.07
CA THR A 635 -8.88 -19.25 -26.65
C THR A 635 -7.43 -19.56 -26.29
N VAL A 636 -7.05 -20.81 -26.38
CA VAL A 636 -5.67 -21.22 -26.18
C VAL A 636 -4.83 -20.85 -27.39
N LEU A 637 -4.49 -19.60 -27.45
CA LEU A 637 -3.29 -19.22 -28.15
C LEU A 637 -2.16 -19.59 -27.20
N GLY A 638 -1.40 -20.63 -27.53
CA GLY A 638 -0.25 -21.01 -26.75
C GLY A 638 0.58 -19.76 -26.48
N LEU A 639 0.77 -19.45 -25.21
CA LEU A 639 1.75 -18.43 -24.82
C LEU A 639 3.10 -18.95 -25.32
N ALA A 640 3.87 -18.10 -25.98
CA ALA A 640 5.24 -18.44 -26.26
C ALA A 640 5.91 -18.82 -24.95
N GLU A 641 6.40 -20.04 -24.83
CA GLU A 641 7.15 -20.49 -23.65
C GLU A 641 8.35 -19.59 -23.39
N ASP A 642 8.83 -18.91 -24.42
CA ASP A 642 9.94 -17.99 -24.38
C ASP A 642 9.45 -16.54 -24.45
N TRP A 643 8.88 -16.04 -23.33
CA TRP A 643 8.68 -14.60 -23.17
C TRP A 643 10.04 -13.90 -23.09
N ASP A 644 10.41 -13.20 -24.17
CA ASP A 644 11.59 -12.33 -24.15
C ASP A 644 11.17 -10.87 -23.85
N PRO A 645 11.38 -10.38 -22.61
CA PRO A 645 11.09 -9.00 -22.25
C PRO A 645 12.06 -7.99 -22.89
N SER A 646 13.01 -8.41 -23.73
CA SER A 646 13.98 -7.51 -24.37
C SER A 646 13.33 -6.53 -25.35
N SER A 647 12.10 -6.77 -25.77
CA SER A 647 11.30 -5.85 -26.60
C SER A 647 10.45 -4.87 -25.78
N SER A 648 10.93 -4.40 -24.65
CA SER A 648 10.24 -3.42 -23.84
C SER A 648 10.20 -2.04 -24.51
N LEU A 649 8.98 -1.46 -24.56
CA LEU A 649 8.76 -0.08 -25.02
C LEU A 649 8.59 0.85 -23.81
N ARG A 650 9.18 2.03 -23.87
CA ARG A 650 8.90 3.09 -22.90
C ARG A 650 7.62 3.82 -23.23
N ALA A 651 7.07 4.54 -22.27
CA ALA A 651 5.91 5.37 -22.50
C ALA A 651 6.14 6.36 -23.66
N GLY A 652 5.26 6.31 -24.67
CA GLY A 652 5.36 7.12 -25.87
C GLY A 652 6.24 6.54 -26.99
N GLU A 653 6.90 5.42 -26.77
CA GLU A 653 7.59 4.68 -27.84
C GLU A 653 6.64 3.77 -28.60
N SER A 654 6.96 3.45 -29.83
CA SER A 654 6.21 2.52 -30.66
C SER A 654 7.16 1.54 -31.36
N ALA A 655 6.71 0.31 -31.53
CA ALA A 655 7.36 -0.66 -32.38
C ALA A 655 6.40 -1.07 -33.51
N SER A 656 6.92 -1.41 -34.66
CA SER A 656 6.14 -1.89 -35.79
C SER A 656 6.73 -3.18 -36.35
N MET A 657 5.85 -4.09 -36.76
CA MET A 657 6.20 -5.32 -37.42
C MET A 657 5.38 -5.45 -38.70
N THR A 658 6.01 -5.89 -39.77
CA THR A 658 5.30 -6.23 -40.99
C THR A 658 5.00 -7.72 -40.96
N LEU A 659 3.71 -8.06 -41.03
CA LEU A 659 3.23 -9.42 -41.17
C LEU A 659 2.74 -9.61 -42.60
N ASP A 660 3.13 -10.71 -43.24
CA ASP A 660 2.65 -11.15 -44.54
C ASP A 660 2.06 -12.56 -44.41
N PRO A 661 0.86 -12.66 -43.85
CA PRO A 661 0.24 -13.97 -43.60
C PRO A 661 -0.41 -14.59 -44.82
N GLY A 662 -0.34 -13.96 -45.99
CA GLY A 662 -1.04 -14.37 -47.21
C GLY A 662 -2.51 -13.93 -47.23
N GLU A 663 -3.27 -14.33 -48.29
CA GLU A 663 -4.70 -14.00 -48.39
C GLU A 663 -5.54 -14.79 -47.40
N GLY A 664 -6.48 -14.13 -46.74
CA GLY A 664 -7.42 -14.74 -45.78
C GLY A 664 -7.81 -13.85 -44.63
N LEU A 665 -8.65 -14.38 -43.74
CA LEU A 665 -8.95 -13.79 -42.46
C LEU A 665 -7.96 -14.31 -41.40
N TRP A 666 -7.29 -13.38 -40.75
CA TRP A 666 -6.27 -13.71 -39.78
C TRP A 666 -6.63 -13.15 -38.41
N ARG A 667 -6.43 -13.93 -37.37
CA ARG A 667 -6.47 -13.46 -36.00
C ARG A 667 -5.04 -13.18 -35.55
N VAL A 668 -4.77 -11.92 -35.19
CA VAL A 668 -3.48 -11.52 -34.68
C VAL A 668 -3.60 -11.37 -33.15
N SER A 669 -2.74 -12.06 -32.42
CA SER A 669 -2.69 -12.00 -30.96
C SER A 669 -1.36 -11.44 -30.51
N ILE A 670 -1.41 -10.55 -29.55
CA ILE A 670 -0.25 -9.92 -28.94
C ILE A 670 -0.25 -10.21 -27.44
N GLN A 671 0.84 -10.77 -26.99
CA GLN A 671 1.11 -10.88 -25.56
C GLN A 671 1.86 -9.63 -25.11
N TYR A 672 1.38 -8.97 -24.08
CA TYR A 672 1.99 -7.74 -23.58
C TYR A 672 1.81 -7.60 -22.09
N PHE A 673 2.73 -6.85 -21.50
CA PHE A 673 2.62 -6.35 -20.15
C PHE A 673 2.79 -4.83 -20.20
N THR A 674 1.81 -4.09 -19.66
CA THR A 674 1.91 -2.63 -19.57
C THR A 674 1.22 -2.09 -18.31
N PRO A 675 1.91 -1.31 -17.51
CA PRO A 675 1.30 -0.60 -16.39
C PRO A 675 0.49 0.63 -16.84
N GLY A 676 0.67 1.09 -18.06
CA GLY A 676 0.12 2.35 -18.54
C GLY A 676 -0.94 2.29 -19.62
N GLY A 677 -1.23 1.12 -20.17
CA GLY A 677 -2.07 0.96 -21.35
C GLY A 677 -1.25 0.98 -22.64
N MET A 678 -1.81 0.39 -23.70
CA MET A 678 -1.20 0.22 -24.99
C MET A 678 -2.21 0.53 -26.10
N THR A 679 -1.75 1.05 -27.22
CA THR A 679 -2.57 1.17 -28.44
C THR A 679 -1.95 0.32 -29.55
N LEU A 680 -2.77 -0.55 -30.14
CA LEU A 680 -2.42 -1.28 -31.33
C LEU A 680 -3.06 -0.61 -32.53
N SER A 681 -2.28 -0.32 -33.56
CA SER A 681 -2.78 0.25 -34.79
C SER A 681 -2.28 -0.53 -36.01
N ALA A 682 -3.16 -0.70 -36.98
CA ALA A 682 -2.89 -1.27 -38.30
C ALA A 682 -3.68 -0.47 -39.34
N PRO A 683 -3.40 -0.61 -40.64
CA PRO A 683 -4.21 0.07 -41.67
C PRO A 683 -5.71 -0.21 -41.52
N GLY A 684 -6.48 0.82 -41.16
CA GLY A 684 -7.92 0.72 -40.94
C GLY A 684 -8.35 0.16 -39.58
N TYR A 685 -7.40 -0.03 -38.65
CA TYR A 685 -7.68 -0.57 -37.33
C TYR A 685 -6.87 0.19 -36.26
N GLU A 686 -7.54 0.59 -35.19
CA GLU A 686 -6.90 1.15 -34.01
C GLU A 686 -7.67 0.73 -32.77
N ARG A 687 -6.99 0.19 -31.78
CA ARG A 687 -7.60 -0.22 -30.51
C ARG A 687 -6.67 0.05 -29.35
N GLY A 688 -7.22 0.69 -28.32
CA GLY A 688 -6.55 0.86 -27.02
C GLY A 688 -6.82 -0.34 -26.10
N PHE A 689 -5.79 -0.76 -25.39
CA PHE A 689 -5.85 -1.79 -24.36
C PHE A 689 -5.52 -1.18 -23.01
N TYR A 690 -6.27 -1.60 -22.01
CA TYR A 690 -6.06 -1.14 -20.63
C TYR A 690 -4.80 -1.77 -20.03
N PRO A 691 -4.22 -1.14 -18.97
CA PRO A 691 -3.12 -1.73 -18.24
C PRO A 691 -3.53 -3.06 -17.62
N ALA A 692 -2.55 -3.91 -17.38
CA ALA A 692 -2.73 -5.11 -16.56
C ALA A 692 -3.24 -4.70 -15.17
N ILE A 693 -4.28 -5.37 -14.67
CA ILE A 693 -5.03 -4.92 -13.50
C ILE A 693 -4.60 -5.62 -12.25
N ASP A 694 -4.14 -6.84 -12.37
CA ASP A 694 -3.66 -7.60 -11.23
C ASP A 694 -2.18 -7.35 -10.97
N GLY A 695 -1.82 -7.34 -9.70
CA GLY A 695 -0.51 -6.95 -9.23
C GLY A 695 0.61 -7.94 -9.53
N GLN A 696 0.34 -8.98 -10.30
CA GLN A 696 1.36 -9.91 -10.74
C GLN A 696 1.82 -9.55 -12.15
N ARG A 697 2.97 -10.04 -12.56
CA ARG A 697 3.49 -9.89 -13.94
C ARG A 697 2.55 -10.61 -14.91
N VAL A 698 1.45 -9.98 -15.26
CA VAL A 698 0.47 -10.55 -16.14
C VAL A 698 0.76 -10.13 -17.54
N SER A 699 0.91 -11.10 -18.39
CA SER A 699 0.83 -10.88 -19.82
C SER A 699 -0.64 -10.77 -20.21
N ASN A 700 -1.05 -9.61 -20.71
CA ASN A 700 -2.33 -9.47 -21.36
C ASN A 700 -2.21 -9.95 -22.82
N GLN A 701 -3.22 -10.62 -23.31
CA GLN A 701 -3.31 -10.90 -24.74
C GLN A 701 -4.37 -10.00 -25.37
N ALA A 702 -4.01 -9.43 -26.51
CA ALA A 702 -4.90 -8.70 -27.37
C ALA A 702 -5.07 -9.46 -28.67
N THR A 703 -6.29 -9.69 -29.08
CA THR A 703 -6.62 -10.33 -30.36
C THR A 703 -7.34 -9.35 -31.25
#